data_ac00704c1875b70846934f540cd4b160
#
_entry.id   ac00704c1875b70846934f540cd4b160
#
_cell.length_a   1.000
_cell.length_b   1.000
_cell.length_c   1.000
_cell.angle_alpha   90.00
_cell.angle_beta   90.00
_cell.angle_gamma   90.00
#
_symmetry.space_group_name_H-M   'P 1'
#
loop_
_entity.id
_entity.type
_entity.pdbx_description
1 polymer ?
#
loop_
_entity_poly.entity_id
_entity_poly.type
_entity_poly.pdbx_seq_one_letter_code
_entity_poly.pdbx_strand_id
1 'polypeptide(L)'
;MQKWWFTHNNRSIRRKSTIKMRIVLAALVLIIAPALLWGLIDIYRSANGRPCASFEEIKQKYAVSDAALLDRNGEVIHTLRVDVHGRRLDWTNLGQVSPSMVRATLRVEDKRFYSHGGIDWLALVSATFSNLTHKNLRGASTITMQLTSILDRKLRPRNGSRRGILQKWNQLKAAVSLDNHWTKDQILEAYLNLITYRGELSGICAASRGLFNKEPSGLEEAESLILASLITSPNASVEEVAKRACRFASPVSRNSIRDMAYKTLGRPYHIRRDASIAPHVARLLLTNGKKESKCTLDGNLQRYVHASLNEAVRFLENQNVSDGTALVVENKTGDILAYVGNSGTSPTTLYVDGITAYRQAGSTLKPFLYELALEKKLLTPSSILEDSPLEIVTPTGLYVPHNYDNIFRGPVSVRTALSSSMNIPAVRVLGLVGVTDFVERLQELGFKGISQAPEFYGYSIALGSADITLYELVNAYRTLANNGRFSNMRLVFDGNRHHAQNILDKKAAFLISHILSDRQARSTTFGLENHLSTRFWTAVKTGTSKDMRDNWCVGYSDTYTVGVWIGNFSGEPMRNVTGITGAAPVWLGIMNYLHRGFTSKPPQPPGGVQSAQLTFEDSIEPPRTEWFIAGTEPAGMVLVNRVHAKPRITYPTQETLIAIDPEIPQHLQRVPFRFEPQSRRFTWTLNKEKIGTNDSVYLWTPKQGVHELAITDEDGHILDSVTFLVR
;
A
#
# COMPACT_ATOMS: atom_id res chain seq x y z
N MET A 1 -73.75 -45.50 -64.43
CA MET A 1 -72.71 -46.51 -64.11
C MET A 1 -71.34 -45.89 -63.76
N GLN A 2 -71.00 -44.61 -64.05
CA GLN A 2 -69.68 -44.02 -63.78
C GLN A 2 -69.46 -43.60 -62.29
N LYS A 3 -70.44 -43.25 -61.46
CA LYS A 3 -70.31 -42.85 -60.06
C LYS A 3 -69.98 -44.00 -59.06
N TRP A 4 -70.27 -45.24 -59.45
CA TRP A 4 -70.08 -46.39 -58.53
C TRP A 4 -68.65 -47.00 -58.60
N TRP A 5 -67.91 -46.74 -59.68
CA TRP A 5 -66.55 -47.22 -59.85
C TRP A 5 -65.49 -46.31 -59.11
N PHE A 6 -65.71 -45.01 -58.94
CA PHE A 6 -64.77 -44.11 -58.25
C PHE A 6 -64.80 -44.25 -56.71
N THR A 7 -65.91 -44.62 -56.10
CA THR A 7 -66.06 -44.76 -54.64
C THR A 7 -65.47 -46.07 -54.11
N HIS A 8 -65.44 -47.16 -54.95
CA HIS A 8 -64.89 -48.48 -54.52
C HIS A 8 -63.34 -48.51 -54.66
N ASN A 9 -62.77 -47.84 -55.65
CA ASN A 9 -61.34 -47.82 -55.85
C ASN A 9 -60.61 -46.92 -54.81
N ASN A 10 -61.20 -45.82 -54.37
CA ASN A 10 -60.65 -44.97 -53.32
C ASN A 10 -60.66 -45.62 -51.90
N ARG A 11 -61.60 -46.50 -51.61
CA ARG A 11 -61.61 -47.27 -50.36
C ARG A 11 -60.54 -48.37 -50.32
N SER A 12 -60.23 -49.00 -51.45
CA SER A 12 -59.17 -50.03 -51.53
C SER A 12 -57.76 -49.44 -51.43
N ILE A 13 -57.54 -48.25 -52.04
CA ILE A 13 -56.28 -47.52 -52.01
C ILE A 13 -56.03 -47.00 -50.62
N ARG A 14 -56.99 -46.37 -49.93
CA ARG A 14 -56.90 -45.95 -48.55
C ARG A 14 -56.64 -47.08 -47.56
N ARG A 15 -57.29 -48.27 -47.75
CA ARG A 15 -57.05 -49.46 -46.91
C ARG A 15 -55.67 -50.07 -47.11
N LYS A 16 -55.13 -50.12 -48.34
CA LYS A 16 -53.75 -50.54 -48.62
C LYS A 16 -52.71 -49.54 -48.07
N SER A 17 -52.93 -48.26 -48.10
CA SER A 17 -52.04 -47.23 -47.54
C SER A 17 -52.02 -47.30 -46.02
N THR A 18 -53.17 -47.49 -45.33
CA THR A 18 -53.26 -47.64 -43.87
C THR A 18 -52.62 -48.94 -43.38
N ILE A 19 -52.72 -50.04 -44.15
CA ILE A 19 -52.05 -51.33 -43.83
C ILE A 19 -50.52 -51.21 -43.98
N LYS A 20 -50.02 -50.60 -45.08
CA LYS A 20 -48.60 -50.30 -45.28
C LYS A 20 -48.06 -49.40 -44.18
N MET A 21 -48.78 -48.37 -43.80
CA MET A 21 -48.40 -47.44 -42.72
C MET A 21 -48.37 -48.14 -41.35
N ARG A 22 -49.31 -49.02 -41.05
CA ARG A 22 -49.29 -49.86 -39.84
C ARG A 22 -48.14 -50.90 -39.80
N ILE A 23 -47.80 -51.52 -40.97
CA ILE A 23 -46.66 -52.40 -41.08
C ILE A 23 -45.33 -51.67 -40.93
N VAL A 24 -45.20 -50.47 -41.53
CA VAL A 24 -44.02 -49.60 -41.34
C VAL A 24 -43.90 -49.12 -39.92
N LEU A 25 -45.02 -48.74 -39.26
CA LEU A 25 -45.04 -48.38 -37.86
C LEU A 25 -44.68 -49.50 -36.92
N ALA A 26 -45.20 -50.69 -37.18
CA ALA A 26 -44.88 -51.92 -36.43
C ALA A 26 -43.42 -52.39 -36.64
N ALA A 27 -42.87 -52.30 -37.86
CA ALA A 27 -41.46 -52.54 -38.13
C ALA A 27 -40.52 -51.50 -37.46
N LEU A 28 -40.91 -50.21 -37.45
CA LEU A 28 -40.22 -49.14 -36.73
C LEU A 28 -40.24 -49.41 -35.22
N VAL A 29 -41.34 -49.84 -34.65
CA VAL A 29 -41.46 -50.18 -33.22
C VAL A 29 -40.61 -51.44 -32.91
N LEU A 30 -40.58 -52.44 -33.76
CA LEU A 30 -39.78 -53.67 -33.61
C LEU A 30 -38.24 -53.39 -33.66
N ILE A 31 -37.78 -52.36 -34.34
CA ILE A 31 -36.37 -51.97 -34.40
C ILE A 31 -36.01 -50.96 -33.32
N ILE A 32 -36.86 -49.97 -33.08
CA ILE A 32 -36.60 -48.87 -32.13
C ILE A 32 -36.71 -49.38 -30.68
N ALA A 33 -37.67 -50.21 -30.34
CA ALA A 33 -37.84 -50.66 -28.96
C ALA A 33 -36.66 -51.52 -28.43
N PRO A 34 -36.09 -52.49 -29.16
CA PRO A 34 -34.87 -53.17 -28.72
C PRO A 34 -33.64 -52.24 -28.65
N ALA A 35 -33.50 -51.29 -29.59
CA ALA A 35 -32.42 -50.38 -29.58
C ALA A 35 -32.49 -49.40 -28.34
N LEU A 36 -33.71 -48.96 -27.99
CA LEU A 36 -33.93 -48.19 -26.77
C LEU A 36 -33.69 -49.02 -25.51
N LEU A 37 -34.15 -50.26 -25.48
CA LEU A 37 -33.92 -51.19 -24.37
C LEU A 37 -32.42 -51.48 -24.18
N TRP A 38 -31.71 -51.76 -25.26
CA TRP A 38 -30.28 -51.94 -25.25
C TRP A 38 -29.55 -50.67 -24.76
N GLY A 39 -29.99 -49.52 -25.25
CA GLY A 39 -29.47 -48.21 -24.79
C GLY A 39 -29.69 -47.97 -23.30
N LEU A 40 -30.84 -48.30 -22.75
CA LEU A 40 -31.12 -48.22 -21.31
C LEU A 40 -30.20 -49.16 -20.53
N ILE A 41 -30.08 -50.42 -20.97
CA ILE A 41 -29.19 -51.41 -20.35
C ILE A 41 -27.72 -50.92 -20.37
N ASP A 42 -27.27 -50.34 -21.49
CA ASP A 42 -25.91 -49.80 -21.62
C ASP A 42 -25.69 -48.62 -20.66
N ILE A 43 -26.65 -47.71 -20.53
CA ILE A 43 -26.57 -46.58 -19.57
C ILE A 43 -26.40 -47.09 -18.13
N TYR A 44 -27.26 -48.00 -17.68
CA TYR A 44 -27.22 -48.47 -16.28
C TYR A 44 -26.04 -49.42 -16.00
N ARG A 45 -25.64 -50.28 -16.91
CA ARG A 45 -24.44 -51.14 -16.76
C ARG A 45 -23.17 -50.34 -16.76
N SER A 46 -23.04 -49.37 -17.65
CA SER A 46 -21.85 -48.51 -17.72
C SER A 46 -21.76 -47.54 -16.59
N ALA A 47 -22.87 -47.13 -15.96
CA ALA A 47 -22.89 -46.25 -14.83
C ALA A 47 -22.27 -46.86 -13.57
N ASN A 48 -22.54 -48.15 -13.31
CA ASN A 48 -22.05 -48.86 -12.12
C ASN A 48 -20.53 -49.09 -12.12
N GLY A 49 -19.87 -49.10 -13.30
CA GLY A 49 -18.41 -49.29 -13.43
C GLY A 49 -17.64 -47.98 -13.66
N ARG A 50 -18.30 -46.82 -13.69
CA ARG A 50 -17.65 -45.56 -13.98
C ARG A 50 -17.09 -44.91 -12.69
N PRO A 51 -15.79 -44.59 -12.64
CA PRO A 51 -15.23 -43.88 -11.46
C PRO A 51 -15.91 -42.54 -11.30
N CYS A 52 -16.38 -42.25 -10.10
CA CYS A 52 -16.96 -40.98 -9.69
C CYS A 52 -16.18 -40.45 -8.51
N ALA A 53 -15.72 -39.19 -8.59
CA ALA A 53 -15.11 -38.54 -7.45
C ALA A 53 -16.15 -38.40 -6.31
N SER A 54 -15.73 -38.55 -5.07
CA SER A 54 -16.63 -38.41 -3.93
C SER A 54 -17.05 -36.92 -3.76
N PHE A 55 -18.19 -36.69 -3.12
CA PHE A 55 -18.65 -35.33 -2.81
C PHE A 55 -17.61 -34.56 -2.00
N GLU A 56 -17.01 -35.23 -1.00
CA GLU A 56 -15.99 -34.62 -0.15
C GLU A 56 -14.72 -34.24 -0.92
N GLU A 57 -14.29 -35.08 -1.88
CA GLU A 57 -13.16 -34.74 -2.75
C GLU A 57 -13.43 -33.49 -3.60
N ILE A 58 -14.64 -33.33 -4.13
CA ILE A 58 -15.02 -32.15 -4.91
C ILE A 58 -15.05 -30.89 -4.01
N LYS A 59 -15.60 -31.04 -2.81
CA LYS A 59 -15.67 -29.95 -1.82
C LYS A 59 -14.28 -29.52 -1.36
N GLN A 60 -13.37 -30.45 -1.08
CA GLN A 60 -11.99 -30.16 -0.71
C GLN A 60 -11.18 -29.52 -1.85
N LYS A 61 -11.44 -29.91 -3.10
CA LYS A 61 -10.81 -29.31 -4.29
C LYS A 61 -11.40 -27.96 -4.68
N TYR A 62 -12.53 -27.58 -4.08
CA TYR A 62 -13.12 -26.27 -4.35
C TYR A 62 -12.17 -25.15 -3.88
N ALA A 63 -11.87 -24.24 -4.78
CA ALA A 63 -10.98 -23.11 -4.51
C ALA A 63 -11.76 -21.81 -4.65
N VAL A 64 -11.75 -21.02 -3.58
CA VAL A 64 -12.23 -19.63 -3.62
C VAL A 64 -11.33 -18.79 -4.52
N SER A 65 -11.89 -17.76 -5.14
CA SER A 65 -11.14 -16.84 -6.01
C SER A 65 -10.34 -15.81 -5.21
N ASP A 66 -10.62 -15.68 -3.93
CA ASP A 66 -9.98 -14.76 -3.02
C ASP A 66 -9.06 -15.49 -2.05
N ALA A 67 -7.90 -14.88 -1.79
CA ALA A 67 -7.00 -15.28 -0.73
C ALA A 67 -7.12 -14.32 0.45
N ALA A 68 -6.96 -14.83 1.66
CA ALA A 68 -7.05 -14.05 2.89
C ALA A 68 -5.67 -13.77 3.48
N LEU A 69 -5.43 -12.51 3.87
CA LEU A 69 -4.31 -12.13 4.71
C LEU A 69 -4.81 -12.05 6.16
N LEU A 70 -4.19 -12.83 7.03
CA LEU A 70 -4.48 -12.84 8.44
C LEU A 70 -3.44 -12.01 9.20
N ASP A 71 -3.89 -11.32 10.24
CA ASP A 71 -3.03 -10.64 11.18
C ASP A 71 -2.32 -11.62 12.13
N ARG A 72 -1.52 -11.09 13.07
CA ARG A 72 -0.81 -11.88 14.10
C ARG A 72 -1.74 -12.68 15.02
N ASN A 73 -2.99 -12.29 15.15
CA ASN A 73 -3.99 -12.93 15.98
C ASN A 73 -4.83 -13.96 15.21
N GLY A 74 -4.72 -13.99 13.88
CA GLY A 74 -5.50 -14.85 12.98
C GLY A 74 -6.79 -14.20 12.46
N GLU A 75 -6.96 -12.90 12.63
CA GLU A 75 -8.09 -12.16 12.08
C GLU A 75 -7.82 -11.74 10.62
N VAL A 76 -8.84 -11.81 9.78
CA VAL A 76 -8.73 -11.41 8.37
C VAL A 76 -8.62 -9.88 8.28
N ILE A 77 -7.51 -9.38 7.76
CA ILE A 77 -7.24 -7.96 7.59
C ILE A 77 -7.28 -7.50 6.12
N HIS A 78 -7.16 -8.43 5.19
CA HIS A 78 -7.27 -8.14 3.76
C HIS A 78 -7.66 -9.37 2.96
N THR A 79 -8.52 -9.20 1.95
CA THR A 79 -8.83 -10.22 0.95
C THR A 79 -8.36 -9.76 -0.42
N LEU A 80 -7.59 -10.58 -1.10
CA LEU A 80 -7.06 -10.31 -2.44
C LEU A 80 -7.61 -11.32 -3.43
N ARG A 81 -8.15 -10.86 -4.55
CA ARG A 81 -8.52 -11.73 -5.65
C ARG A 81 -7.27 -12.29 -6.32
N VAL A 82 -7.13 -13.63 -6.30
CA VAL A 82 -5.99 -14.34 -6.89
C VAL A 82 -6.38 -15.14 -8.13
N ASP A 83 -7.67 -15.49 -8.30
CA ASP A 83 -8.19 -16.12 -9.52
C ASP A 83 -9.03 -15.12 -10.33
N VAL A 84 -8.54 -14.78 -11.51
CA VAL A 84 -9.19 -13.83 -12.43
C VAL A 84 -10.16 -14.48 -13.40
N HIS A 85 -10.18 -15.83 -13.50
CA HIS A 85 -11.00 -16.56 -14.46
C HIS A 85 -12.43 -16.82 -14.00
N GLY A 86 -12.71 -16.62 -12.71
CA GLY A 86 -14.04 -16.77 -12.14
C GLY A 86 -14.13 -16.14 -10.77
N ARG A 87 -15.34 -15.75 -10.38
CA ARG A 87 -15.59 -15.19 -9.06
C ARG A 87 -16.28 -16.23 -8.20
N ARG A 88 -15.52 -16.90 -7.34
CA ARG A 88 -15.98 -17.95 -6.42
C ARG A 88 -15.69 -17.53 -4.99
N LEU A 89 -16.72 -17.46 -4.18
CA LEU A 89 -16.64 -17.23 -2.74
C LEU A 89 -16.81 -18.56 -1.98
N ASP A 90 -17.02 -18.50 -0.69
CA ASP A 90 -17.09 -19.66 0.18
C ASP A 90 -18.12 -20.69 -0.29
N TRP A 91 -17.80 -21.98 -0.06
CA TRP A 91 -18.74 -23.06 -0.28
C TRP A 91 -19.89 -22.94 0.72
N THR A 92 -21.13 -22.94 0.22
CA THR A 92 -22.34 -22.83 1.03
C THR A 92 -22.97 -24.21 1.19
N ASN A 93 -23.09 -24.70 2.41
CA ASN A 93 -23.80 -25.94 2.68
C ASN A 93 -25.30 -25.78 2.36
N LEU A 94 -25.97 -26.84 1.92
CA LEU A 94 -27.35 -26.76 1.48
C LEU A 94 -28.30 -26.19 2.56
N GLY A 95 -28.09 -26.53 3.84
CA GLY A 95 -28.85 -25.97 4.96
C GLY A 95 -28.67 -24.48 5.20
N GLN A 96 -27.64 -23.85 4.60
CA GLN A 96 -27.37 -22.43 4.64
C GLN A 96 -27.91 -21.67 3.42
N VAL A 97 -28.53 -22.39 2.48
CA VAL A 97 -29.19 -21.78 1.33
C VAL A 97 -30.67 -21.57 1.65
N SER A 98 -31.19 -20.40 1.29
CA SER A 98 -32.61 -20.07 1.49
C SER A 98 -33.52 -21.17 0.89
N PRO A 99 -34.56 -21.62 1.63
CA PRO A 99 -35.57 -22.54 1.08
C PRO A 99 -36.25 -21.99 -0.18
N SER A 100 -36.35 -20.67 -0.33
CA SER A 100 -36.86 -20.02 -1.54
C SER A 100 -35.98 -20.25 -2.74
N MET A 101 -34.61 -20.20 -2.57
CA MET A 101 -33.67 -20.47 -3.63
C MET A 101 -33.70 -21.94 -4.06
N VAL A 102 -33.76 -22.87 -3.10
CA VAL A 102 -33.90 -24.31 -3.39
C VAL A 102 -35.16 -24.55 -4.21
N ARG A 103 -36.34 -24.07 -3.74
CA ARG A 103 -37.62 -24.21 -4.46
C ARG A 103 -37.56 -23.57 -5.86
N ALA A 104 -36.99 -22.36 -5.98
CA ALA A 104 -36.87 -21.68 -7.27
C ALA A 104 -36.00 -22.48 -8.27
N THR A 105 -34.86 -23.00 -7.82
CA THR A 105 -33.96 -23.83 -8.65
C THR A 105 -34.66 -25.12 -9.15
N LEU A 106 -35.30 -25.84 -8.24
CA LEU A 106 -36.05 -27.07 -8.61
C LEU A 106 -37.20 -26.74 -9.55
N ARG A 107 -37.95 -25.67 -9.31
CA ARG A 107 -39.09 -25.27 -10.14
C ARG A 107 -38.69 -24.88 -11.56
N VAL A 108 -37.55 -24.22 -11.71
CA VAL A 108 -37.04 -23.70 -13.00
C VAL A 108 -36.30 -24.78 -13.78
N GLU A 109 -35.39 -25.52 -13.11
CA GLU A 109 -34.44 -26.40 -13.77
C GLU A 109 -34.91 -27.88 -13.77
N ASP A 110 -35.49 -28.39 -12.67
CA ASP A 110 -35.79 -29.80 -12.51
C ASP A 110 -36.89 -30.10 -11.48
N LYS A 111 -38.15 -30.01 -11.91
CA LYS A 111 -39.31 -30.14 -10.99
C LYS A 111 -39.42 -31.48 -10.27
N ARG A 112 -38.87 -32.57 -10.88
CA ARG A 112 -38.95 -33.92 -10.36
C ARG A 112 -37.61 -34.45 -9.87
N PHE A 113 -36.70 -33.55 -9.52
CA PHE A 113 -35.34 -33.86 -9.12
C PHE A 113 -35.23 -34.98 -8.08
N TYR A 114 -36.05 -34.94 -7.05
CA TYR A 114 -36.04 -35.95 -5.99
C TYR A 114 -36.70 -37.29 -6.38
N SER A 115 -37.39 -37.35 -7.54
CA SER A 115 -38.16 -38.55 -7.95
C SER A 115 -37.57 -39.33 -9.11
N HIS A 116 -36.39 -38.95 -9.62
CA HIS A 116 -35.72 -39.68 -10.68
C HIS A 116 -34.26 -40.01 -10.35
N GLY A 117 -33.67 -41.05 -10.99
CA GLY A 117 -32.28 -41.48 -10.77
C GLY A 117 -31.30 -40.84 -11.79
N GLY A 118 -31.07 -39.54 -11.70
CA GLY A 118 -30.13 -38.80 -12.57
C GLY A 118 -30.73 -38.35 -13.90
N ILE A 119 -31.68 -39.11 -14.48
CA ILE A 119 -32.34 -38.83 -15.75
C ILE A 119 -33.85 -38.78 -15.52
N ASP A 120 -34.50 -37.73 -15.93
CA ASP A 120 -35.95 -37.65 -16.00
C ASP A 120 -36.46 -38.17 -17.36
N TRP A 121 -36.73 -39.46 -17.44
CA TRP A 121 -37.16 -40.11 -18.65
C TRP A 121 -38.48 -39.57 -19.19
N LEU A 122 -39.43 -39.21 -18.33
CA LEU A 122 -40.70 -38.61 -18.74
C LEU A 122 -40.53 -37.23 -19.35
N ALA A 123 -39.64 -36.41 -18.77
CA ALA A 123 -39.29 -35.12 -19.35
C ALA A 123 -38.56 -35.30 -20.70
N LEU A 124 -37.66 -36.28 -20.82
CA LEU A 124 -36.93 -36.55 -22.05
C LEU A 124 -37.86 -36.95 -23.21
N VAL A 125 -38.79 -37.87 -22.97
CA VAL A 125 -39.81 -38.30 -23.96
C VAL A 125 -40.71 -37.11 -24.32
N SER A 126 -41.22 -36.38 -23.32
CA SER A 126 -42.07 -35.20 -23.56
C SER A 126 -41.37 -34.11 -24.36
N ALA A 127 -40.08 -33.84 -24.08
CA ALA A 127 -39.30 -32.87 -24.83
C ALA A 127 -39.01 -33.31 -26.25
N THR A 128 -38.73 -34.61 -26.48
CA THR A 128 -38.52 -35.17 -27.82
C THR A 128 -39.77 -35.06 -28.67
N PHE A 129 -40.95 -35.39 -28.11
CA PHE A 129 -42.22 -35.25 -28.79
C PHE A 129 -42.58 -33.81 -29.08
N SER A 130 -42.37 -32.89 -28.10
CA SER A 130 -42.62 -31.48 -28.27
C SER A 130 -41.71 -30.84 -29.33
N ASN A 131 -40.43 -31.24 -29.39
CA ASN A 131 -39.46 -30.74 -30.36
C ASN A 131 -39.74 -31.26 -31.81
N LEU A 132 -40.44 -32.37 -31.95
CA LEU A 132 -40.88 -32.90 -33.25
C LEU A 132 -42.15 -32.17 -33.76
N THR A 133 -43.00 -31.70 -32.85
CA THR A 133 -44.33 -31.13 -33.18
C THR A 133 -44.41 -29.64 -33.12
N HIS A 134 -43.52 -28.96 -32.37
CA HIS A 134 -43.54 -27.54 -32.16
C HIS A 134 -42.19 -26.87 -32.46
N LYS A 135 -42.21 -25.62 -32.95
CA LYS A 135 -41.00 -24.81 -33.28
C LYS A 135 -40.19 -24.40 -32.02
N ASN A 136 -40.72 -24.55 -30.81
CA ASN A 136 -40.05 -24.15 -29.57
C ASN A 136 -39.29 -25.32 -28.95
N LEU A 137 -37.97 -25.31 -29.00
CA LEU A 137 -37.11 -26.32 -28.41
C LEU A 137 -37.26 -26.33 -26.87
N ARG A 138 -37.72 -27.47 -26.33
CA ARG A 138 -37.82 -27.69 -24.89
C ARG A 138 -36.62 -28.50 -24.40
N GLY A 139 -35.94 -27.99 -23.36
CA GLY A 139 -34.82 -28.72 -22.73
C GLY A 139 -35.32 -29.83 -21.80
N ALA A 140 -34.59 -30.94 -21.76
CA ALA A 140 -34.85 -32.11 -20.88
C ALA A 140 -33.59 -32.46 -20.06
N SER A 141 -32.73 -31.51 -19.77
CA SER A 141 -31.53 -31.75 -18.98
C SER A 141 -31.84 -31.59 -17.50
N THR A 142 -31.55 -32.60 -16.69
CA THR A 142 -31.69 -32.57 -15.23
C THR A 142 -30.56 -31.82 -14.56
N ILE A 143 -30.72 -31.44 -13.29
CA ILE A 143 -29.67 -30.83 -12.43
C ILE A 143 -28.47 -31.78 -12.39
N THR A 144 -28.66 -33.08 -12.21
CA THR A 144 -27.59 -34.09 -12.20
C THR A 144 -26.79 -34.10 -13.53
N MET A 145 -27.49 -34.06 -14.68
CA MET A 145 -26.84 -33.98 -15.99
C MET A 145 -26.05 -32.69 -16.19
N GLN A 146 -26.52 -31.57 -15.66
CA GLN A 146 -25.80 -30.29 -15.73
C GLN A 146 -24.54 -30.33 -14.84
N LEU A 147 -24.65 -30.86 -13.62
CA LEU A 147 -23.56 -31.02 -12.69
C LEU A 147 -22.44 -31.90 -13.28
N THR A 148 -22.77 -33.06 -13.91
CA THR A 148 -21.74 -33.90 -14.54
C THR A 148 -20.95 -33.16 -15.61
N SER A 149 -21.59 -32.25 -16.36
CA SER A 149 -20.90 -31.43 -17.36
C SER A 149 -20.02 -30.36 -16.73
N ILE A 150 -20.29 -29.94 -15.48
CA ILE A 150 -19.44 -29.04 -14.73
C ILE A 150 -18.22 -29.79 -14.21
N LEU A 151 -18.42 -30.99 -13.69
CA LEU A 151 -17.36 -31.82 -13.09
C LEU A 151 -16.40 -32.41 -14.14
N ASP A 152 -16.92 -32.84 -15.32
CA ASP A 152 -16.11 -33.39 -16.40
C ASP A 152 -16.10 -32.47 -17.63
N ARG A 153 -14.93 -31.84 -17.89
CA ARG A 153 -14.73 -30.94 -19.05
C ARG A 153 -15.00 -31.62 -20.41
N LYS A 154 -14.83 -32.91 -20.52
CA LYS A 154 -15.09 -33.68 -21.77
C LYS A 154 -16.58 -33.69 -22.13
N LEU A 155 -17.46 -33.51 -21.14
CA LEU A 155 -18.92 -33.49 -21.32
C LEU A 155 -19.44 -32.06 -21.60
N ARG A 156 -18.60 -31.03 -21.58
CA ARG A 156 -18.97 -29.67 -21.94
C ARG A 156 -19.07 -29.48 -23.45
N PRO A 157 -20.02 -28.70 -23.98
CA PRO A 157 -20.04 -28.37 -25.40
C PRO A 157 -18.74 -27.65 -25.79
N ARG A 158 -18.19 -27.95 -26.96
CA ARG A 158 -17.02 -27.24 -27.50
C ARG A 158 -17.48 -25.92 -28.15
N ASN A 159 -16.90 -24.79 -27.73
CA ASN A 159 -17.03 -23.48 -28.38
C ASN A 159 -18.44 -23.09 -28.84
N GLY A 160 -19.47 -23.18 -27.99
CA GLY A 160 -20.82 -22.71 -28.30
C GLY A 160 -21.61 -23.66 -29.27
N SER A 161 -21.02 -24.76 -29.71
CA SER A 161 -21.69 -25.74 -30.54
C SER A 161 -22.66 -26.62 -29.75
N ARG A 162 -23.68 -27.15 -30.41
CA ARG A 162 -24.58 -28.14 -29.78
C ARG A 162 -23.81 -29.44 -29.48
N ARG A 163 -24.12 -30.10 -28.36
CA ARG A 163 -23.54 -31.42 -28.03
C ARG A 163 -23.88 -32.45 -29.09
N GLY A 164 -22.87 -33.22 -29.52
CA GLY A 164 -23.09 -34.38 -30.36
C GLY A 164 -23.86 -35.50 -29.61
N ILE A 165 -24.49 -36.42 -30.34
CA ILE A 165 -25.28 -37.51 -29.77
C ILE A 165 -24.43 -38.36 -28.81
N LEU A 166 -23.20 -38.71 -29.16
CA LEU A 166 -22.29 -39.47 -28.31
C LEU A 166 -21.93 -38.74 -27.01
N GLN A 167 -21.71 -37.44 -27.08
CA GLN A 167 -21.42 -36.64 -25.90
C GLN A 167 -22.62 -36.54 -24.96
N LYS A 168 -23.84 -36.44 -25.53
CA LYS A 168 -25.08 -36.47 -24.77
C LYS A 168 -25.29 -37.83 -24.11
N TRP A 169 -24.99 -38.91 -24.83
CA TRP A 169 -25.05 -40.27 -24.30
C TRP A 169 -24.11 -40.49 -23.12
N ASN A 170 -22.85 -40.05 -23.24
CA ASN A 170 -21.89 -40.09 -22.14
C ASN A 170 -22.30 -39.22 -20.94
N GLN A 171 -23.00 -38.12 -21.17
CA GLN A 171 -23.57 -37.28 -20.12
C GLN A 171 -24.69 -38.01 -19.36
N LEU A 172 -25.56 -38.77 -20.06
CA LEU A 172 -26.60 -39.59 -19.43
C LEU A 172 -26.00 -40.65 -18.50
N LYS A 173 -24.99 -41.41 -19.01
CA LYS A 173 -24.25 -42.40 -18.20
C LYS A 173 -23.61 -41.80 -16.96
N ALA A 174 -22.97 -40.64 -17.12
CA ALA A 174 -22.35 -39.91 -16.00
C ALA A 174 -23.39 -39.44 -14.97
N ALA A 175 -24.57 -39.01 -15.43
CA ALA A 175 -25.65 -38.56 -14.54
C ALA A 175 -26.20 -39.68 -13.67
N VAL A 176 -26.43 -40.89 -14.26
CA VAL A 176 -26.85 -42.05 -13.50
C VAL A 176 -25.76 -42.52 -12.54
N SER A 177 -24.49 -42.55 -12.99
CA SER A 177 -23.36 -42.86 -12.11
C SER A 177 -23.28 -41.92 -10.91
N LEU A 178 -23.40 -40.58 -11.11
CA LEU A 178 -23.35 -39.60 -10.04
C LEU A 178 -24.50 -39.80 -9.06
N ASP A 179 -25.72 -40.01 -9.56
CA ASP A 179 -26.92 -40.18 -8.73
C ASP A 179 -26.89 -41.47 -7.89
N ASN A 180 -26.18 -42.52 -8.35
CA ASN A 180 -25.94 -43.77 -7.61
C ASN A 180 -24.94 -43.60 -6.45
N HIS A 181 -24.00 -42.64 -6.54
CA HIS A 181 -22.93 -42.47 -5.55
C HIS A 181 -23.18 -41.30 -4.59
N TRP A 182 -23.97 -40.30 -4.99
CA TRP A 182 -24.22 -39.12 -4.21
C TRP A 182 -25.71 -39.02 -3.81
N THR A 183 -25.98 -38.49 -2.64
CA THR A 183 -27.36 -38.16 -2.24
C THR A 183 -27.87 -36.96 -3.07
N LYS A 184 -29.21 -36.87 -3.21
CA LYS A 184 -29.85 -35.74 -3.89
C LYS A 184 -29.44 -34.38 -3.31
N ASP A 185 -29.31 -34.28 -2.00
CA ASP A 185 -28.89 -33.08 -1.32
C ASP A 185 -27.43 -32.72 -1.62
N GLN A 186 -26.51 -33.70 -1.69
CA GLN A 186 -25.14 -33.50 -2.13
C GLN A 186 -25.05 -33.00 -3.58
N ILE A 187 -25.86 -33.59 -4.48
CA ILE A 187 -25.95 -33.17 -5.89
C ILE A 187 -26.41 -31.68 -5.97
N LEU A 188 -27.47 -31.33 -5.24
CA LEU A 188 -28.03 -30.00 -5.27
C LEU A 188 -27.06 -28.99 -4.63
N GLU A 189 -26.43 -29.33 -3.51
CA GLU A 189 -25.39 -28.49 -2.87
C GLU A 189 -24.25 -28.21 -3.82
N ALA A 190 -23.67 -29.24 -4.43
CA ALA A 190 -22.57 -29.08 -5.39
C ALA A 190 -22.99 -28.27 -6.62
N TYR A 191 -24.20 -28.52 -7.13
CA TYR A 191 -24.73 -27.76 -8.25
C TYR A 191 -24.81 -26.27 -7.97
N LEU A 192 -25.42 -25.86 -6.85
CA LEU A 192 -25.56 -24.46 -6.47
C LEU A 192 -24.21 -23.77 -6.27
N ASN A 193 -23.19 -24.50 -5.79
CA ASN A 193 -21.86 -23.95 -5.55
C ASN A 193 -20.96 -23.90 -6.81
N LEU A 194 -21.23 -24.73 -7.81
CA LEU A 194 -20.35 -24.84 -8.99
C LEU A 194 -20.90 -24.21 -10.26
N ILE A 195 -22.22 -23.93 -10.31
CA ILE A 195 -22.84 -23.33 -11.50
C ILE A 195 -22.46 -21.83 -11.64
N THR A 196 -22.36 -21.37 -12.89
CA THR A 196 -22.19 -19.94 -13.19
C THR A 196 -23.55 -19.26 -13.29
N TYR A 197 -23.74 -18.16 -12.57
CA TYR A 197 -24.98 -17.40 -12.57
C TYR A 197 -24.97 -16.21 -13.54
N ARG A 198 -23.91 -15.38 -13.55
CA ARG A 198 -23.82 -14.26 -14.47
C ARG A 198 -22.36 -13.83 -14.66
N GLY A 199 -21.92 -13.68 -15.92
CA GLY A 199 -20.54 -13.32 -16.22
C GLY A 199 -19.55 -14.27 -15.55
N GLU A 200 -18.76 -13.76 -14.63
CA GLU A 200 -17.79 -14.55 -13.87
C GLU A 200 -18.29 -15.06 -12.50
N LEU A 201 -19.51 -14.66 -12.07
CA LEU A 201 -20.08 -15.11 -10.79
C LEU A 201 -20.40 -16.59 -10.83
N SER A 202 -19.62 -17.41 -10.14
CA SER A 202 -19.75 -18.85 -10.00
C SER A 202 -20.04 -19.21 -8.55
N GLY A 203 -21.08 -20.02 -8.34
CA GLY A 203 -21.57 -20.41 -7.03
C GLY A 203 -22.57 -19.43 -6.42
N ILE A 204 -23.44 -19.98 -5.57
CA ILE A 204 -24.57 -19.25 -4.96
C ILE A 204 -24.10 -18.13 -4.06
N CYS A 205 -22.99 -18.33 -3.31
CA CYS A 205 -22.44 -17.30 -2.44
C CYS A 205 -21.99 -16.05 -3.23
N ALA A 206 -21.24 -16.26 -4.33
CA ALA A 206 -20.78 -15.17 -5.18
C ALA A 206 -21.95 -14.46 -5.88
N ALA A 207 -22.95 -15.19 -6.33
CA ALA A 207 -24.13 -14.64 -6.99
C ALA A 207 -25.02 -13.84 -6.02
N SER A 208 -25.27 -14.35 -4.81
CA SER A 208 -26.07 -13.71 -3.80
C SER A 208 -25.41 -12.40 -3.30
N ARG A 209 -24.16 -12.49 -2.89
CA ARG A 209 -23.40 -11.32 -2.42
C ARG A 209 -23.16 -10.29 -3.54
N GLY A 210 -22.82 -10.77 -4.75
CA GLY A 210 -22.49 -9.90 -5.88
C GLY A 210 -23.68 -9.14 -6.46
N LEU A 211 -24.83 -9.78 -6.57
CA LEU A 211 -26.03 -9.19 -7.19
C LEU A 211 -26.97 -8.53 -6.17
N PHE A 212 -27.10 -9.11 -4.98
CA PHE A 212 -28.08 -8.66 -3.99
C PHE A 212 -27.47 -8.15 -2.68
N ASN A 213 -26.15 -8.28 -2.50
CA ASN A 213 -25.45 -7.95 -1.25
C ASN A 213 -26.07 -8.66 -0.03
N LYS A 214 -26.48 -9.93 -0.22
CA LYS A 214 -27.09 -10.79 0.79
C LYS A 214 -26.37 -12.10 0.91
N GLU A 215 -26.41 -12.72 2.09
CA GLU A 215 -26.01 -14.12 2.27
C GLU A 215 -27.00 -15.04 1.55
N PRO A 216 -26.56 -16.24 1.10
CA PRO A 216 -27.45 -17.21 0.45
C PRO A 216 -28.67 -17.60 1.27
N SER A 217 -28.59 -17.59 2.60
CA SER A 217 -29.68 -17.85 3.53
C SER A 217 -30.75 -16.75 3.54
N GLY A 218 -30.39 -15.52 3.20
CA GLY A 218 -31.26 -14.34 3.21
C GLY A 218 -31.97 -14.05 1.88
N LEU A 219 -31.82 -14.93 0.87
CA LEU A 219 -32.48 -14.76 -0.42
C LEU A 219 -33.99 -14.95 -0.32
N GLU A 220 -34.73 -13.98 -0.82
CA GLU A 220 -36.19 -13.98 -0.90
C GLU A 220 -36.69 -14.62 -2.21
N GLU A 221 -38.02 -14.81 -2.36
CA GLU A 221 -38.57 -15.48 -3.55
C GLU A 221 -38.25 -14.75 -4.86
N ALA A 222 -38.34 -13.43 -4.88
CA ALA A 222 -38.04 -12.63 -6.08
C ALA A 222 -36.59 -12.77 -6.55
N GLU A 223 -35.66 -12.63 -5.62
CA GLU A 223 -34.21 -12.77 -5.85
C GLU A 223 -33.87 -14.20 -6.30
N SER A 224 -34.46 -15.18 -5.65
CA SER A 224 -34.29 -16.60 -5.94
C SER A 224 -34.77 -16.96 -7.35
N LEU A 225 -35.91 -16.43 -7.79
CA LEU A 225 -36.42 -16.63 -9.14
C LEU A 225 -35.56 -15.98 -10.21
N ILE A 226 -34.98 -14.79 -9.91
CA ILE A 226 -34.02 -14.14 -10.81
C ILE A 226 -32.76 -15.00 -10.93
N LEU A 227 -32.17 -15.45 -9.80
CA LEU A 227 -30.98 -16.32 -9.80
C LEU A 227 -31.23 -17.63 -10.55
N ALA A 228 -32.31 -18.32 -10.26
CA ALA A 228 -32.68 -19.57 -10.94
C ALA A 228 -32.87 -19.34 -12.46
N SER A 229 -33.41 -18.19 -12.87
CA SER A 229 -33.57 -17.84 -14.30
C SER A 229 -32.25 -17.50 -15.01
N LEU A 230 -31.23 -17.09 -14.29
CA LEU A 230 -29.86 -16.86 -14.80
C LEU A 230 -29.14 -18.17 -15.10
N ILE A 231 -29.40 -19.23 -14.34
CA ILE A 231 -28.75 -20.54 -14.52
C ILE A 231 -28.88 -21.04 -15.95
N THR A 232 -30.07 -20.95 -16.51
CA THR A 232 -30.38 -21.43 -17.88
C THR A 232 -29.55 -20.70 -18.95
N SER A 233 -29.22 -19.42 -18.73
CA SER A 233 -28.43 -18.60 -19.65
C SER A 233 -27.81 -17.42 -18.89
N PRO A 234 -26.59 -17.57 -18.37
CA PRO A 234 -25.94 -16.58 -17.52
C PRO A 234 -25.78 -15.18 -18.15
N ASN A 235 -25.61 -15.14 -19.49
CA ASN A 235 -25.38 -13.90 -20.23
C ASN A 235 -26.61 -13.36 -20.97
N ALA A 236 -27.83 -13.87 -20.63
CA ALA A 236 -29.07 -13.38 -21.21
C ALA A 236 -29.30 -11.90 -20.89
N SER A 237 -30.03 -11.19 -21.76
CA SER A 237 -30.43 -9.81 -21.52
C SER A 237 -31.29 -9.70 -20.25
N VAL A 238 -31.28 -8.53 -19.65
CA VAL A 238 -32.09 -8.26 -18.41
C VAL A 238 -33.56 -8.56 -18.68
N GLU A 239 -34.06 -8.18 -19.84
CA GLU A 239 -35.44 -8.42 -20.26
C GLU A 239 -35.79 -9.90 -20.33
N GLU A 240 -34.90 -10.72 -20.93
CA GLU A 240 -35.10 -12.18 -21.01
C GLU A 240 -35.11 -12.84 -19.66
N VAL A 241 -34.19 -12.45 -18.73
CA VAL A 241 -34.17 -12.95 -17.35
C VAL A 241 -35.42 -12.55 -16.62
N ALA A 242 -35.84 -11.30 -16.68
CA ALA A 242 -37.06 -10.81 -16.07
C ALA A 242 -38.30 -11.57 -16.59
N LYS A 243 -38.40 -11.77 -17.90
CA LYS A 243 -39.49 -12.55 -18.55
C LYS A 243 -39.53 -13.99 -18.07
N ARG A 244 -38.35 -14.65 -17.91
CA ARG A 244 -38.26 -16.02 -17.39
C ARG A 244 -38.66 -16.10 -15.93
N ALA A 245 -38.15 -15.21 -15.07
CA ALA A 245 -38.48 -15.15 -13.65
C ALA A 245 -39.98 -14.93 -13.44
N CYS A 246 -40.61 -14.01 -14.16
CA CYS A 246 -42.02 -13.72 -14.11
C CYS A 246 -42.93 -14.90 -14.53
N ARG A 247 -42.44 -15.88 -15.32
CA ARG A 247 -43.21 -17.10 -15.65
C ARG A 247 -43.50 -17.99 -14.45
N PHE A 248 -42.60 -17.95 -13.48
CA PHE A 248 -42.69 -18.77 -12.26
C PHE A 248 -43.23 -18.01 -11.05
N ALA A 249 -43.43 -16.71 -11.21
CA ALA A 249 -43.93 -15.82 -10.15
C ALA A 249 -45.46 -15.78 -10.07
N SER A 250 -45.99 -15.44 -8.90
CA SER A 250 -47.40 -15.11 -8.74
C SER A 250 -47.75 -13.86 -9.55
N PRO A 251 -48.99 -13.69 -10.02
CA PRO A 251 -49.41 -12.48 -10.74
C PRO A 251 -49.09 -11.18 -10.01
N VAL A 252 -49.23 -11.17 -8.67
CA VAL A 252 -49.02 -10.00 -7.80
C VAL A 252 -47.53 -9.59 -7.76
N SER A 253 -46.60 -10.55 -7.75
CA SER A 253 -45.14 -10.30 -7.61
C SER A 253 -44.42 -9.99 -8.91
N ARG A 254 -45.07 -10.14 -10.09
CA ARG A 254 -44.40 -9.99 -11.40
C ARG A 254 -43.77 -8.64 -11.66
N ASN A 255 -44.46 -7.56 -11.31
CA ASN A 255 -43.92 -6.20 -11.50
C ASN A 255 -42.71 -5.95 -10.60
N SER A 256 -42.80 -6.32 -9.32
CA SER A 256 -41.68 -6.21 -8.38
C SER A 256 -40.45 -7.00 -8.83
N ILE A 257 -40.63 -8.23 -9.35
CA ILE A 257 -39.54 -9.07 -9.88
C ILE A 257 -38.93 -8.44 -11.12
N ARG A 258 -39.76 -7.87 -12.00
CA ARG A 258 -39.25 -7.17 -13.20
C ARG A 258 -38.38 -5.98 -12.80
N ASP A 259 -38.88 -5.11 -11.94
CA ASP A 259 -38.19 -3.91 -11.50
C ASP A 259 -36.88 -4.26 -10.77
N MET A 260 -36.92 -5.29 -9.92
CA MET A 260 -35.75 -5.82 -9.23
C MET A 260 -34.71 -6.36 -10.23
N ALA A 261 -35.11 -7.11 -11.26
CA ALA A 261 -34.21 -7.62 -12.27
C ALA A 261 -33.52 -6.48 -13.04
N TYR A 262 -34.26 -5.44 -13.44
CA TYR A 262 -33.66 -4.27 -14.12
C TYR A 262 -32.72 -3.50 -13.20
N LYS A 263 -33.12 -3.26 -11.93
CA LYS A 263 -32.27 -2.57 -10.95
C LYS A 263 -30.96 -3.32 -10.66
N THR A 264 -31.02 -4.64 -10.56
CA THR A 264 -29.89 -5.47 -10.13
C THR A 264 -28.99 -5.84 -11.30
N LEU A 265 -29.54 -6.29 -12.42
CA LEU A 265 -28.78 -6.81 -13.55
C LEU A 265 -28.35 -5.73 -14.54
N GLY A 266 -28.93 -4.53 -14.46
CA GLY A 266 -28.58 -3.34 -15.25
C GLY A 266 -27.32 -2.63 -14.76
N ARG A 267 -26.73 -3.07 -13.65
CA ARG A 267 -25.51 -2.48 -13.05
C ARG A 267 -24.40 -3.52 -12.98
N PRO A 268 -23.12 -3.10 -12.98
CA PRO A 268 -22.02 -3.98 -12.63
C PRO A 268 -22.24 -4.55 -11.21
N TYR A 269 -21.95 -5.83 -11.03
CA TYR A 269 -22.02 -6.43 -9.70
C TYR A 269 -20.91 -5.87 -8.80
N HIS A 270 -21.18 -5.80 -7.51
CA HIS A 270 -20.19 -5.37 -6.53
C HIS A 270 -20.18 -6.33 -5.33
N ILE A 271 -19.04 -6.96 -5.08
CA ILE A 271 -18.84 -7.77 -3.87
C ILE A 271 -18.11 -6.89 -2.86
N ARG A 272 -18.79 -6.57 -1.76
CA ARG A 272 -18.19 -5.83 -0.65
C ARG A 272 -17.08 -6.67 -0.04
N ARG A 273 -15.91 -6.06 0.12
CA ARG A 273 -14.78 -6.68 0.82
C ARG A 273 -14.90 -6.37 2.30
N ASP A 274 -14.95 -7.41 3.12
CA ASP A 274 -15.11 -7.27 4.57
C ASP A 274 -13.84 -6.71 5.24
N ALA A 275 -12.66 -6.91 4.63
CA ALA A 275 -11.39 -6.39 5.10
C ALA A 275 -10.51 -5.94 3.93
N SER A 276 -9.97 -4.72 3.98
CA SER A 276 -9.12 -4.14 2.91
C SER A 276 -8.14 -3.10 3.46
N ILE A 277 -7.44 -3.41 4.57
CA ILE A 277 -6.57 -2.43 5.26
C ILE A 277 -5.08 -2.64 5.00
N ALA A 278 -4.67 -3.70 4.28
CA ALA A 278 -3.27 -4.03 4.02
C ALA A 278 -3.03 -4.48 2.56
N PRO A 279 -3.37 -3.66 1.54
CA PRO A 279 -3.32 -4.08 0.14
C PRO A 279 -1.90 -4.40 -0.36
N HIS A 280 -0.89 -3.66 0.10
CA HIS A 280 0.50 -3.88 -0.31
C HIS A 280 1.04 -5.19 0.26
N VAL A 281 0.83 -5.45 1.56
CA VAL A 281 1.25 -6.70 2.21
C VAL A 281 0.52 -7.91 1.63
N ALA A 282 -0.78 -7.78 1.33
CA ALA A 282 -1.54 -8.84 0.68
C ALA A 282 -0.95 -9.23 -0.68
N ARG A 283 -0.54 -8.25 -1.49
CA ARG A 283 0.13 -8.50 -2.77
C ARG A 283 1.49 -9.16 -2.62
N LEU A 284 2.24 -8.82 -1.57
CA LEU A 284 3.54 -9.44 -1.28
C LEU A 284 3.39 -10.90 -0.83
N LEU A 285 2.41 -11.21 0.02
CA LEU A 285 2.32 -12.50 0.70
C LEU A 285 1.35 -13.51 0.07
N LEU A 286 0.32 -13.05 -0.66
CA LEU A 286 -0.72 -13.89 -1.27
C LEU A 286 -0.43 -14.25 -2.74
N THR A 287 0.80 -14.15 -3.18
CA THR A 287 1.25 -14.61 -4.49
C THR A 287 1.37 -16.14 -4.54
N ASN A 288 1.47 -16.73 -5.76
CA ASN A 288 1.75 -18.15 -5.97
C ASN A 288 0.69 -19.15 -5.48
N GLY A 289 -0.61 -18.79 -5.56
CA GLY A 289 -1.70 -19.72 -5.28
C GLY A 289 -1.96 -20.00 -3.79
N LYS A 290 -1.35 -19.25 -2.88
CA LYS A 290 -1.66 -19.33 -1.46
C LYS A 290 -3.08 -18.86 -1.20
N LYS A 291 -3.88 -19.68 -0.52
CA LYS A 291 -5.26 -19.36 -0.13
C LYS A 291 -5.31 -18.45 1.08
N GLU A 292 -4.29 -18.56 1.94
CA GLU A 292 -4.20 -17.84 3.21
C GLU A 292 -2.73 -17.61 3.58
N SER A 293 -2.44 -16.48 4.22
CA SER A 293 -1.12 -16.19 4.78
C SER A 293 -1.28 -15.40 6.07
N LYS A 294 -0.65 -15.89 7.14
CA LYS A 294 -0.59 -15.19 8.44
C LYS A 294 0.65 -14.30 8.47
N CYS A 295 0.48 -13.04 8.87
CA CYS A 295 1.56 -12.06 8.96
C CYS A 295 1.75 -11.51 10.38
N THR A 296 2.80 -10.70 10.57
CA THR A 296 3.15 -10.10 11.87
C THR A 296 2.36 -8.84 12.20
N LEU A 297 1.55 -8.31 11.25
CA LEU A 297 0.74 -7.11 11.46
C LEU A 297 -0.24 -7.29 12.62
N ASP A 298 -0.47 -6.22 13.36
CA ASP A 298 -1.57 -6.07 14.31
C ASP A 298 -2.73 -5.36 13.62
N GLY A 299 -3.85 -6.04 13.47
CA GLY A 299 -5.00 -5.52 12.70
C GLY A 299 -5.58 -4.22 13.27
N ASN A 300 -5.57 -4.05 14.62
CA ASN A 300 -6.07 -2.84 15.26
C ASN A 300 -5.12 -1.67 15.04
N LEU A 301 -3.82 -1.90 15.21
CA LEU A 301 -2.79 -0.90 14.94
C LEU A 301 -2.78 -0.51 13.46
N GLN A 302 -2.88 -1.47 12.55
CA GLN A 302 -2.95 -1.21 11.10
C GLN A 302 -4.12 -0.29 10.74
N ARG A 303 -5.31 -0.54 11.31
CA ARG A 303 -6.50 0.33 11.12
C ARG A 303 -6.25 1.74 11.66
N TYR A 304 -5.69 1.84 12.85
CA TYR A 304 -5.39 3.13 13.48
C TYR A 304 -4.39 3.95 12.65
N VAL A 305 -3.27 3.34 12.26
CA VAL A 305 -2.23 4.00 11.46
C VAL A 305 -2.78 4.47 10.11
N HIS A 306 -3.55 3.62 9.44
CA HIS A 306 -4.19 3.97 8.17
C HIS A 306 -5.17 5.16 8.32
N ALA A 307 -6.00 5.16 9.37
CA ALA A 307 -6.92 6.25 9.65
C ALA A 307 -6.20 7.56 9.95
N SER A 308 -5.16 7.52 10.80
CA SER A 308 -4.38 8.71 11.18
C SER A 308 -3.66 9.34 9.99
N LEU A 309 -3.08 8.50 9.10
CA LEU A 309 -2.46 8.99 7.86
C LEU A 309 -3.49 9.63 6.92
N ASN A 310 -4.63 8.97 6.73
CA ASN A 310 -5.68 9.47 5.84
C ASN A 310 -6.22 10.83 6.33
N GLU A 311 -6.42 10.98 7.64
CA GLU A 311 -6.83 12.24 8.26
C GLU A 311 -5.79 13.34 8.04
N ALA A 312 -4.50 13.05 8.27
CA ALA A 312 -3.42 14.01 8.09
C ALA A 312 -3.29 14.45 6.61
N VAL A 313 -3.32 13.52 5.65
CA VAL A 313 -3.26 13.85 4.22
C VAL A 313 -4.44 14.72 3.80
N ARG A 314 -5.67 14.41 4.25
CA ARG A 314 -6.85 15.24 3.99
C ARG A 314 -6.73 16.64 4.59
N PHE A 315 -6.21 16.75 5.80
CA PHE A 315 -6.00 18.04 6.45
C PHE A 315 -5.03 18.93 5.68
N LEU A 316 -4.02 18.31 5.04
CA LEU A 316 -2.97 19.00 4.28
C LEU A 316 -3.27 19.12 2.77
N GLU A 317 -4.44 18.70 2.30
CA GLU A 317 -4.80 18.69 0.86
C GLU A 317 -4.64 20.08 0.21
N ASN A 318 -5.07 21.13 0.88
CA ASN A 318 -4.91 22.52 0.41
C ASN A 318 -3.44 23.00 0.33
N GLN A 319 -2.52 22.25 0.93
CA GLN A 319 -1.08 22.52 0.91
C GLN A 319 -0.35 21.65 -0.13
N ASN A 320 -1.08 21.12 -1.11
CA ASN A 320 -0.58 20.23 -2.15
C ASN A 320 0.07 18.96 -1.57
N VAL A 321 -0.64 18.27 -0.69
CA VAL A 321 -0.26 16.97 -0.15
C VAL A 321 -1.29 15.93 -0.58
N SER A 322 -0.84 14.85 -1.21
CA SER A 322 -1.72 13.79 -1.72
C SER A 322 -1.45 12.41 -1.13
N ASP A 323 -0.26 12.17 -0.62
CA ASP A 323 0.18 10.83 -0.25
C ASP A 323 0.85 10.79 1.13
N GLY A 324 0.73 9.64 1.79
CA GLY A 324 1.38 9.38 3.07
C GLY A 324 1.65 7.90 3.28
N THR A 325 2.71 7.57 4.01
CA THR A 325 3.09 6.19 4.31
C THR A 325 3.63 6.08 5.74
N ALA A 326 3.41 4.94 6.40
CA ALA A 326 3.91 4.69 7.73
C ALA A 326 4.29 3.23 7.95
N LEU A 327 5.36 3.04 8.73
CA LEU A 327 5.88 1.73 9.11
C LEU A 327 6.11 1.70 10.62
N VAL A 328 5.61 0.65 11.28
CA VAL A 328 5.76 0.43 12.72
C VAL A 328 6.41 -0.93 12.94
N VAL A 329 7.48 -0.94 13.74
CA VAL A 329 8.29 -2.16 13.98
C VAL A 329 8.57 -2.32 15.47
N GLU A 330 8.49 -3.55 15.97
CA GLU A 330 8.94 -3.90 17.29
C GLU A 330 10.48 -4.06 17.30
N ASN A 331 11.16 -3.31 18.17
CA ASN A 331 12.62 -3.23 18.17
C ASN A 331 13.28 -4.60 18.38
N LYS A 332 12.83 -5.35 19.36
CA LYS A 332 13.44 -6.61 19.78
C LYS A 332 13.33 -7.72 18.74
N THR A 333 12.16 -7.90 18.15
CA THR A 333 11.86 -9.03 17.26
C THR A 333 12.08 -8.69 15.79
N GLY A 334 11.96 -7.41 15.43
CA GLY A 334 11.89 -6.96 14.04
C GLY A 334 10.54 -7.22 13.37
N ASP A 335 9.51 -7.60 14.13
CA ASP A 335 8.17 -7.78 13.61
C ASP A 335 7.60 -6.46 13.12
N ILE A 336 7.17 -6.42 11.89
CA ILE A 336 6.43 -5.29 11.33
C ILE A 336 5.00 -5.39 11.85
N LEU A 337 4.59 -4.41 12.66
CA LEU A 337 3.28 -4.39 13.31
C LEU A 337 2.23 -3.60 12.52
N ALA A 338 2.67 -2.59 11.78
CA ALA A 338 1.82 -1.88 10.82
C ALA A 338 2.63 -1.51 9.56
N TYR A 339 2.00 -1.66 8.41
CA TYR A 339 2.56 -1.40 7.08
C TYR A 339 1.52 -0.69 6.23
N VAL A 340 1.57 0.63 6.18
CA VAL A 340 0.68 1.45 5.36
C VAL A 340 1.48 2.04 4.21
N GLY A 341 1.47 1.36 3.07
CA GLY A 341 2.25 1.76 1.89
C GLY A 341 1.69 2.99 1.17
N ASN A 342 0.40 3.24 1.29
CA ASN A 342 -0.25 4.45 0.81
C ASN A 342 -1.59 4.64 1.54
N SER A 343 -1.88 5.87 1.95
CA SER A 343 -3.19 6.27 2.50
C SER A 343 -3.76 7.48 1.77
N GLY A 344 -3.15 7.88 0.64
CA GLY A 344 -3.57 9.02 -0.15
C GLY A 344 -4.93 8.82 -0.84
N THR A 345 -5.51 9.92 -1.27
CA THR A 345 -6.81 9.96 -1.94
C THR A 345 -6.70 9.89 -3.46
N SER A 346 -5.49 10.04 -4.01
CA SER A 346 -5.25 10.05 -5.46
C SER A 346 -5.43 8.65 -6.07
N PRO A 347 -6.38 8.47 -7.02
CA PRO A 347 -6.58 7.17 -7.68
C PRO A 347 -5.37 6.69 -8.48
N THR A 348 -4.53 7.62 -8.95
CA THR A 348 -3.36 7.30 -9.78
C THR A 348 -2.20 6.72 -9.00
N THR A 349 -2.08 7.05 -7.72
CA THR A 349 -0.97 6.62 -6.85
C THR A 349 -1.35 5.54 -5.85
N LEU A 350 -2.63 5.14 -5.78
CA LEU A 350 -3.17 4.19 -4.79
C LEU A 350 -2.39 2.86 -4.69
N TYR A 351 -1.74 2.46 -5.77
CA TYR A 351 -0.98 1.21 -5.84
C TYR A 351 0.52 1.37 -5.63
N VAL A 352 1.02 2.60 -5.44
CA VAL A 352 2.42 2.84 -5.12
C VAL A 352 2.67 2.43 -3.67
N ASP A 353 3.69 1.60 -3.47
CA ASP A 353 4.14 1.22 -2.14
C ASP A 353 5.23 2.20 -1.68
N GLY A 354 4.83 3.21 -0.92
CA GLY A 354 5.73 4.26 -0.43
C GLY A 354 6.75 3.79 0.60
N ILE A 355 6.54 2.60 1.20
CA ILE A 355 7.52 2.03 2.15
C ILE A 355 8.78 1.58 1.41
N THR A 356 8.65 1.15 0.16
CA THR A 356 9.76 0.69 -0.68
C THR A 356 10.14 1.68 -1.79
N ALA A 357 9.40 2.78 -1.93
CA ALA A 357 9.71 3.83 -2.91
C ALA A 357 10.93 4.65 -2.47
N TYR A 358 11.85 4.89 -3.39
CA TYR A 358 13.03 5.73 -3.16
C TYR A 358 12.65 7.21 -3.13
N ARG A 359 13.06 7.91 -2.05
CA ARG A 359 12.82 9.34 -1.80
C ARG A 359 14.01 9.98 -1.12
N GLN A 360 14.24 11.28 -1.35
CA GLN A 360 15.34 11.98 -0.73
C GLN A 360 15.21 11.99 0.81
N ALA A 361 16.29 11.57 1.46
CA ALA A 361 16.35 11.38 2.91
C ALA A 361 16.20 12.67 3.72
N GLY A 362 16.66 13.79 3.19
CA GLY A 362 16.80 15.02 3.96
C GLY A 362 17.62 14.83 5.24
N SER A 363 17.32 15.58 6.27
CA SER A 363 18.06 15.54 7.54
C SER A 363 17.95 14.23 8.34
N THR A 364 17.25 13.20 7.84
CA THR A 364 17.13 11.93 8.57
C THR A 364 18.42 11.12 8.62
N LEU A 365 19.39 11.39 7.74
CA LEU A 365 20.70 10.73 7.74
C LEU A 365 21.70 11.35 8.73
N LYS A 366 21.48 12.57 9.21
CA LYS A 366 22.40 13.25 10.14
C LYS A 366 22.79 12.43 11.38
N PRO A 367 21.86 11.71 12.06
CA PRO A 367 22.22 10.91 13.23
C PRO A 367 23.35 9.91 12.96
N PHE A 368 23.38 9.30 11.77
CA PHE A 368 24.42 8.32 11.42
C PHE A 368 25.76 8.97 11.09
N LEU A 369 25.75 10.19 10.55
CA LEU A 369 26.96 10.99 10.37
C LEU A 369 27.60 11.36 11.71
N TYR A 370 26.80 11.87 12.63
CA TYR A 370 27.29 12.22 13.96
C TYR A 370 27.67 11.00 14.78
N GLU A 371 26.95 9.88 14.60
CA GLU A 371 27.31 8.60 15.23
C GLU A 371 28.72 8.17 14.83
N LEU A 372 29.02 8.20 13.54
CA LEU A 372 30.33 7.82 13.01
C LEU A 372 31.44 8.79 13.52
N ALA A 373 31.15 10.09 13.63
CA ALA A 373 32.09 11.05 14.19
C ALA A 373 32.38 10.79 15.69
N LEU A 374 31.36 10.39 16.46
CA LEU A 374 31.51 10.04 17.89
C LEU A 374 32.23 8.69 18.06
N GLU A 375 31.91 7.70 17.23
CA GLU A 375 32.58 6.39 17.23
C GLU A 375 34.08 6.52 16.96
N LYS A 376 34.43 7.32 15.95
CA LYS A 376 35.83 7.61 15.60
C LYS A 376 36.52 8.56 16.60
N LYS A 377 35.79 9.04 17.63
CA LYS A 377 36.27 10.02 18.62
C LYS A 377 36.81 11.33 17.98
N LEU A 378 36.33 11.68 16.80
CA LEU A 378 36.65 12.97 16.17
C LEU A 378 35.95 14.11 16.87
N LEU A 379 34.79 13.84 17.48
CA LEU A 379 33.96 14.78 18.20
C LEU A 379 33.44 14.14 19.50
N THR A 380 33.00 14.99 20.40
CA THR A 380 32.21 14.64 21.59
C THR A 380 30.86 15.35 21.54
N PRO A 381 29.85 14.99 22.31
CA PRO A 381 28.57 15.72 22.36
C PRO A 381 28.70 17.20 22.74
N SER A 382 29.77 17.57 23.43
CA SER A 382 30.06 18.97 23.83
C SER A 382 31.02 19.71 22.88
N SER A 383 31.63 19.02 21.90
CA SER A 383 32.50 19.67 20.93
C SER A 383 31.77 20.81 20.21
N ILE A 384 32.47 21.97 20.10
CA ILE A 384 31.91 23.16 19.47
C ILE A 384 32.11 23.07 17.95
N LEU A 385 31.03 23.30 17.24
CA LEU A 385 30.94 23.41 15.79
C LEU A 385 30.56 24.84 15.44
N GLU A 386 31.14 25.37 14.37
CA GLU A 386 30.85 26.71 13.90
C GLU A 386 29.66 26.72 12.94
N ASP A 387 28.57 27.38 13.25
CA ASP A 387 27.43 27.63 12.39
C ASP A 387 27.54 29.01 11.74
N SER A 388 28.43 29.13 10.79
CA SER A 388 28.73 30.35 10.02
C SER A 388 28.79 30.04 8.52
N PRO A 389 28.72 31.04 7.62
CA PRO A 389 28.81 30.83 6.18
C PRO A 389 29.95 29.87 5.79
N LEU A 390 29.66 28.95 4.92
CA LEU A 390 30.59 27.91 4.48
C LEU A 390 30.58 27.82 2.96
N GLU A 391 31.78 27.88 2.38
CA GLU A 391 32.00 27.67 0.96
C GLU A 391 33.02 26.55 0.79
N ILE A 392 32.66 25.55 0.00
CA ILE A 392 33.53 24.39 -0.28
C ILE A 392 33.77 24.33 -1.78
N VAL A 393 35.02 24.41 -2.18
CA VAL A 393 35.42 24.19 -3.58
C VAL A 393 35.34 22.69 -3.85
N THR A 394 34.54 22.30 -4.81
CA THR A 394 34.38 20.91 -5.26
C THR A 394 34.80 20.81 -6.73
N PRO A 395 35.06 19.59 -7.23
CA PRO A 395 35.39 19.40 -8.66
C PRO A 395 34.30 19.91 -9.62
N THR A 396 33.04 19.99 -9.13
CA THR A 396 31.89 20.42 -9.92
C THR A 396 31.52 21.89 -9.73
N GLY A 397 32.26 22.63 -8.91
CA GLY A 397 32.02 24.04 -8.62
C GLY A 397 31.99 24.35 -7.13
N LEU A 398 31.54 25.56 -6.80
CA LEU A 398 31.42 26.03 -5.42
C LEU A 398 30.14 25.49 -4.77
N TYR A 399 30.28 24.76 -3.66
CA TYR A 399 29.17 24.30 -2.84
C TYR A 399 28.97 25.24 -1.65
N VAL A 400 27.79 25.89 -1.59
CA VAL A 400 27.43 26.87 -0.55
C VAL A 400 26.16 26.39 0.16
N PRO A 401 26.29 25.64 1.27
CA PRO A 401 25.14 25.19 2.04
C PRO A 401 24.53 26.33 2.86
N HIS A 402 23.21 26.29 3.07
CA HIS A 402 22.47 27.22 3.91
C HIS A 402 21.68 26.48 5.00
N ASN A 403 21.47 27.15 6.15
CA ASN A 403 20.49 26.70 7.11
C ASN A 403 19.07 26.91 6.57
N TYR A 404 18.10 26.14 7.08
CA TYR A 404 16.71 26.18 6.60
C TYR A 404 16.07 27.58 6.77
N ASP A 405 16.39 28.28 7.87
CA ASP A 405 15.90 29.60 8.22
C ASP A 405 16.83 30.73 7.74
N ASN A 406 17.92 30.39 7.05
CA ASN A 406 18.99 31.31 6.64
C ASN A 406 19.64 32.09 7.79
N ILE A 407 19.53 31.59 9.02
CA ILE A 407 20.14 32.21 10.22
C ILE A 407 21.38 31.41 10.62
N PHE A 408 22.48 32.09 10.86
CA PHE A 408 23.71 31.52 11.41
C PHE A 408 23.78 31.84 12.92
N ARG A 409 24.10 30.81 13.70
CA ARG A 409 24.06 30.89 15.18
C ARG A 409 25.44 30.95 15.83
N GLY A 410 26.51 30.94 15.01
CA GLY A 410 27.89 30.91 15.49
C GLY A 410 28.25 29.59 16.19
N PRO A 411 29.05 29.66 17.29
CA PRO A 411 29.46 28.46 17.99
C PRO A 411 28.29 27.70 18.63
N VAL A 412 28.15 26.43 18.33
CA VAL A 412 27.09 25.54 18.89
C VAL A 412 27.71 24.17 19.23
N SER A 413 27.22 23.49 20.26
CA SER A 413 27.68 22.18 20.57
C SER A 413 27.13 21.14 19.55
N VAL A 414 27.81 19.99 19.42
CA VAL A 414 27.36 18.83 18.64
C VAL A 414 25.94 18.43 19.05
N ARG A 415 25.61 18.43 20.35
CA ARG A 415 24.27 18.15 20.88
C ARG A 415 23.23 19.09 20.28
N THR A 416 23.45 20.37 20.37
CA THR A 416 22.53 21.39 19.86
C THR A 416 22.42 21.35 18.34
N ALA A 417 23.56 21.19 17.64
CA ALA A 417 23.59 21.10 16.19
C ALA A 417 22.78 19.91 15.64
N LEU A 418 22.92 18.71 16.25
CA LEU A 418 22.18 17.53 15.81
C LEU A 418 20.71 17.58 16.21
N SER A 419 20.41 17.90 17.47
CA SER A 419 19.03 17.95 17.98
C SER A 419 18.18 19.00 17.27
N SER A 420 18.76 20.16 16.97
CA SER A 420 18.16 21.25 16.19
C SER A 420 18.27 21.08 14.67
N SER A 421 18.90 20.01 14.21
CA SER A 421 18.99 19.66 12.77
C SER A 421 19.71 20.71 11.91
N MET A 422 20.69 21.46 12.45
CA MET A 422 21.41 22.50 11.72
C MET A 422 22.17 21.93 10.51
N ASN A 423 22.24 22.68 9.42
CA ASN A 423 22.80 22.21 8.15
C ASN A 423 24.31 22.42 8.09
N ILE A 424 24.79 23.64 8.37
CA ILE A 424 26.20 24.00 8.26
C ILE A 424 27.07 23.12 9.18
N PRO A 425 26.74 22.96 10.47
CA PRO A 425 27.49 22.06 11.35
C PRO A 425 27.55 20.63 10.81
N ALA A 426 26.46 20.10 10.22
CA ALA A 426 26.46 18.74 9.66
C ALA A 426 27.44 18.62 8.46
N VAL A 427 27.50 19.62 7.58
CA VAL A 427 28.46 19.64 6.46
C VAL A 427 29.91 19.71 6.97
N ARG A 428 30.17 20.49 8.04
CA ARG A 428 31.49 20.52 8.68
C ARG A 428 31.87 19.17 9.28
N VAL A 429 30.93 18.48 9.93
CA VAL A 429 31.15 17.12 10.47
C VAL A 429 31.47 16.15 9.33
N LEU A 430 30.78 16.24 8.18
CA LEU A 430 31.13 15.39 7.02
C LEU A 430 32.54 15.69 6.51
N GLY A 431 32.99 16.95 6.55
CA GLY A 431 34.37 17.29 6.24
C GLY A 431 35.41 16.64 7.16
N LEU A 432 35.06 16.41 8.43
CA LEU A 432 35.91 15.71 9.39
C LEU A 432 35.88 14.17 9.21
N VAL A 433 34.71 13.62 8.97
CA VAL A 433 34.48 12.18 8.82
C VAL A 433 34.99 11.65 7.47
N GLY A 434 34.76 12.43 6.41
CA GLY A 434 35.00 12.04 5.03
C GLY A 434 33.72 11.47 4.37
N VAL A 435 33.53 11.81 3.10
CA VAL A 435 32.37 11.38 2.32
C VAL A 435 32.38 9.85 2.14
N THR A 436 33.54 9.26 1.86
CA THR A 436 33.72 7.82 1.65
C THR A 436 33.27 7.01 2.86
N ASP A 437 33.81 7.33 4.03
CA ASP A 437 33.49 6.60 5.26
C ASP A 437 32.02 6.70 5.64
N PHE A 438 31.40 7.85 5.36
CA PHE A 438 29.98 8.03 5.62
C PHE A 438 29.10 7.24 4.63
N VAL A 439 29.43 7.20 3.36
CA VAL A 439 28.74 6.39 2.35
C VAL A 439 28.84 4.90 2.70
N GLU A 440 30.04 4.41 3.06
CA GLU A 440 30.23 3.03 3.49
C GLU A 440 29.40 2.69 4.72
N ARG A 441 29.35 3.54 5.75
CA ARG A 441 28.51 3.36 6.92
C ARG A 441 27.02 3.27 6.57
N LEU A 442 26.53 4.09 5.65
CA LEU A 442 25.15 4.01 5.20
C LEU A 442 24.85 2.70 4.44
N GLN A 443 25.80 2.23 3.62
CA GLN A 443 25.66 0.94 2.95
C GLN A 443 25.64 -0.24 3.95
N GLU A 444 26.49 -0.22 4.97
CA GLU A 444 26.48 -1.21 6.06
C GLU A 444 25.13 -1.25 6.81
N LEU A 445 24.49 -0.10 6.99
CA LEU A 445 23.14 0.03 7.56
C LEU A 445 22.02 -0.43 6.62
N GLY A 446 22.35 -0.87 5.40
CA GLY A 446 21.44 -1.46 4.44
C GLY A 446 20.72 -0.47 3.52
N PHE A 447 21.21 0.76 3.37
CA PHE A 447 20.68 1.75 2.41
C PHE A 447 21.09 1.40 0.98
N LYS A 448 20.30 0.57 0.30
CA LYS A 448 20.58 0.06 -1.05
C LYS A 448 20.48 1.14 -2.14
N GLY A 449 19.70 2.20 -1.90
CA GLY A 449 19.61 3.35 -2.79
C GLY A 449 20.92 4.14 -2.88
N ILE A 450 21.81 3.99 -1.89
CA ILE A 450 23.12 4.61 -1.87
C ILE A 450 24.13 3.65 -2.53
N SER A 451 24.08 3.57 -3.86
CA SER A 451 24.83 2.61 -4.67
C SER A 451 25.91 3.23 -5.58
N GLN A 452 25.96 4.57 -5.67
CA GLN A 452 26.93 5.28 -6.47
C GLN A 452 28.24 5.48 -5.70
N ALA A 453 29.31 5.84 -6.41
CA ALA A 453 30.58 6.19 -5.80
C ALA A 453 30.44 7.41 -4.88
N PRO A 454 31.25 7.52 -3.80
CA PRO A 454 31.16 8.62 -2.83
C PRO A 454 31.21 10.02 -3.46
N GLU A 455 31.99 10.19 -4.52
CA GLU A 455 32.17 11.44 -5.26
C GLU A 455 30.86 11.94 -5.89
N PHE A 456 29.96 11.01 -6.27
CA PHE A 456 28.66 11.35 -6.82
C PHE A 456 27.78 12.11 -5.80
N TYR A 457 27.84 11.71 -4.54
CA TYR A 457 27.06 12.35 -3.48
C TYR A 457 27.71 13.64 -2.96
N GLY A 458 29.03 13.67 -2.87
CA GLY A 458 29.77 14.81 -2.36
C GLY A 458 29.30 15.28 -0.98
N TYR A 459 29.49 16.54 -0.68
CA TYR A 459 29.10 17.13 0.61
C TYR A 459 27.58 17.21 0.83
N SER A 460 26.78 17.14 -0.23
CA SER A 460 25.33 17.23 -0.14
C SER A 460 24.69 16.05 0.60
N ILE A 461 25.40 14.91 0.71
CA ILE A 461 24.89 13.73 1.44
C ILE A 461 24.74 14.01 2.95
N ALA A 462 25.48 14.97 3.53
CA ALA A 462 25.29 15.41 4.90
C ALA A 462 23.88 15.97 5.14
N LEU A 463 23.25 16.51 4.09
CA LEU A 463 21.90 17.06 4.11
C LEU A 463 20.86 16.10 3.54
N GLY A 464 21.26 14.85 3.20
CA GLY A 464 20.39 13.79 2.74
C GLY A 464 19.94 13.94 1.29
N SER A 465 20.82 14.33 0.39
CA SER A 465 20.56 14.34 -1.07
C SER A 465 20.39 12.94 -1.68
N ALA A 466 20.71 11.88 -0.92
CA ALA A 466 20.58 10.49 -1.37
C ALA A 466 19.13 9.99 -1.26
N ASP A 467 18.74 9.14 -2.21
CA ASP A 467 17.46 8.48 -2.23
C ASP A 467 17.48 7.20 -1.38
N ILE A 468 16.52 7.09 -0.47
CA ILE A 468 16.35 5.97 0.46
C ILE A 468 14.90 5.51 0.50
N THR A 469 14.64 4.34 1.05
CA THR A 469 13.28 3.86 1.33
C THR A 469 12.93 4.07 2.80
N LEU A 470 11.62 4.19 3.11
CA LEU A 470 11.17 4.22 4.50
C LEU A 470 11.50 2.92 5.23
N TYR A 471 11.49 1.79 4.52
CA TYR A 471 11.89 0.50 5.06
C TYR A 471 13.34 0.52 5.58
N GLU A 472 14.27 0.96 4.76
CA GLU A 472 15.69 1.07 5.12
C GLU A 472 15.89 2.05 6.28
N LEU A 473 15.26 3.21 6.22
CA LEU A 473 15.35 4.26 7.23
C LEU A 473 14.87 3.77 8.59
N VAL A 474 13.69 3.14 8.66
CA VAL A 474 13.14 2.61 9.91
C VAL A 474 14.05 1.52 10.50
N ASN A 475 14.62 0.65 9.65
CA ASN A 475 15.54 -0.38 10.14
C ASN A 475 16.86 0.20 10.67
N ALA A 476 17.39 1.26 10.05
CA ALA A 476 18.57 1.96 10.54
C ALA A 476 18.31 2.64 11.90
N TYR A 477 17.15 3.28 12.10
CA TYR A 477 16.77 3.84 13.40
C TYR A 477 16.49 2.76 14.44
N ARG A 478 15.92 1.63 14.03
CA ARG A 478 15.79 0.45 14.90
C ARG A 478 17.17 -0.09 15.32
N THR A 479 18.18 0.02 14.47
CA THR A 479 19.56 -0.35 14.82
C THR A 479 20.10 0.55 15.94
N LEU A 480 19.83 1.86 15.92
CA LEU A 480 20.11 2.75 17.05
C LEU A 480 19.36 2.34 18.32
N ALA A 481 18.04 2.05 18.21
CA ALA A 481 17.20 1.58 19.32
C ALA A 481 17.73 0.28 19.96
N ASN A 482 18.38 -0.57 19.18
CA ASN A 482 18.97 -1.83 19.59
C ASN A 482 20.48 -1.73 19.93
N ASN A 483 20.94 -0.53 20.32
CA ASN A 483 22.33 -0.29 20.70
C ASN A 483 23.35 -0.70 19.63
N GLY A 484 23.09 -0.36 18.37
CA GLY A 484 23.95 -0.61 17.23
C GLY A 484 23.80 -1.99 16.59
N ARG A 485 22.87 -2.83 17.05
CA ARG A 485 22.65 -4.18 16.51
C ARG A 485 21.64 -4.17 15.38
N PHE A 486 22.10 -4.42 14.18
CA PHE A 486 21.29 -4.53 12.97
C PHE A 486 20.72 -5.95 12.83
N SER A 487 19.46 -6.09 12.42
CA SER A 487 18.87 -7.33 11.95
C SER A 487 17.70 -7.02 10.99
N ASN A 488 17.35 -7.97 10.13
CA ASN A 488 16.26 -7.77 9.19
C ASN A 488 14.90 -7.66 9.91
N MET A 489 14.02 -6.83 9.38
CA MET A 489 12.61 -6.80 9.75
C MET A 489 11.85 -7.92 9.03
N ARG A 490 10.70 -8.35 9.57
CA ARG A 490 9.91 -9.46 9.01
C ARG A 490 8.41 -9.17 9.00
N LEU A 491 7.76 -9.69 7.97
CA LEU A 491 6.31 -9.65 7.79
C LEU A 491 5.63 -10.99 8.10
N VAL A 492 6.41 -12.08 8.18
CA VAL A 492 5.88 -13.45 8.43
C VAL A 492 6.64 -14.11 9.58
N PHE A 493 5.99 -15.05 10.24
CA PHE A 493 6.61 -15.87 11.29
C PHE A 493 7.31 -17.06 10.62
N ASP A 494 8.56 -16.88 10.19
CA ASP A 494 9.31 -17.89 9.42
C ASP A 494 10.20 -18.80 10.28
N GLY A 495 10.18 -18.62 11.59
CA GLY A 495 10.98 -19.42 12.54
C GLY A 495 12.49 -19.15 12.48
N ASN A 496 12.99 -18.45 11.48
CA ASN A 496 14.39 -18.11 11.34
C ASN A 496 14.75 -16.99 12.32
N ARG A 497 15.68 -17.26 13.24
CA ARG A 497 16.33 -16.21 14.03
C ARG A 497 17.27 -15.46 13.11
N HIS A 498 16.91 -14.24 12.74
CA HIS A 498 17.81 -13.38 11.98
C HIS A 498 19.08 -13.12 12.81
N HIS A 499 20.24 -13.45 12.24
CA HIS A 499 21.51 -13.13 12.87
C HIS A 499 21.63 -11.61 12.99
N ALA A 500 21.71 -11.12 14.23
CA ALA A 500 21.98 -9.72 14.50
C ALA A 500 23.48 -9.45 14.37
N GLN A 501 23.83 -8.38 13.62
CA GLN A 501 25.21 -7.92 13.42
C GLN A 501 25.41 -6.60 14.18
N ASN A 502 26.57 -6.40 14.76
CA ASN A 502 26.93 -5.13 15.35
C ASN A 502 27.47 -4.24 14.22
N ILE A 503 26.69 -3.25 13.80
CA ILE A 503 27.05 -2.30 12.74
C ILE A 503 27.51 -0.96 13.32
N LEU A 504 26.86 -0.49 14.40
CA LEU A 504 27.20 0.75 15.07
C LEU A 504 27.87 0.47 16.42
N ASP A 505 28.76 1.35 16.85
CA ASP A 505 29.33 1.26 18.21
C ASP A 505 28.21 1.56 19.23
N LYS A 506 28.05 0.67 20.22
CA LYS A 506 26.98 0.78 21.22
C LYS A 506 27.05 2.05 22.06
N LYS A 507 28.26 2.62 22.26
CA LYS A 507 28.47 3.83 23.05
C LYS A 507 28.07 5.05 22.24
N ALA A 508 28.47 5.11 20.96
CA ALA A 508 28.06 6.16 20.04
C ALA A 508 26.54 6.11 19.80
N ALA A 509 25.93 4.94 19.58
CA ALA A 509 24.49 4.76 19.44
C ALA A 509 23.71 5.25 20.69
N PHE A 510 24.25 5.00 21.91
CA PHE A 510 23.69 5.54 23.15
C PHE A 510 23.74 7.06 23.17
N LEU A 511 24.89 7.66 22.83
CA LEU A 511 25.06 9.13 22.81
C LEU A 511 24.08 9.77 21.81
N ILE A 512 23.93 9.20 20.60
CA ILE A 512 22.96 9.68 19.60
C ILE A 512 21.52 9.57 20.13
N SER A 513 21.17 8.44 20.75
CA SER A 513 19.84 8.25 21.35
C SER A 513 19.54 9.31 22.42
N HIS A 514 20.55 9.60 23.27
CA HIS A 514 20.45 10.62 24.29
C HIS A 514 20.31 12.03 23.70
N ILE A 515 21.06 12.37 22.65
CA ILE A 515 20.94 13.66 21.98
C ILE A 515 19.58 13.80 21.29
N LEU A 516 19.11 12.78 20.57
CA LEU A 516 17.82 12.82 19.86
C LEU A 516 16.60 12.82 20.81
N SER A 517 16.77 12.46 22.08
CA SER A 517 15.70 12.54 23.09
C SER A 517 15.64 13.87 23.81
N ASP A 518 16.64 14.74 23.63
CA ASP A 518 16.77 15.99 24.36
C ASP A 518 15.84 17.08 23.81
N ARG A 519 14.78 17.39 24.59
CA ARG A 519 13.77 18.40 24.23
C ARG A 519 14.32 19.82 24.34
N GLN A 520 15.21 20.07 25.31
CA GLN A 520 15.76 21.40 25.52
C GLN A 520 16.74 21.77 24.40
N ALA A 521 17.65 20.88 24.04
CA ALA A 521 18.61 21.10 22.98
C ALA A 521 17.94 21.33 21.60
N ARG A 522 16.77 20.73 21.32
CA ARG A 522 16.06 20.98 20.07
C ARG A 522 15.12 22.19 20.09
N SER A 523 14.88 22.80 21.26
CA SER A 523 13.95 23.90 21.39
C SER A 523 14.36 25.16 20.59
N THR A 524 15.65 25.32 20.32
CA THR A 524 16.22 26.40 19.50
C THR A 524 15.60 26.50 18.10
N THR A 525 15.25 25.33 17.50
CA THR A 525 14.65 25.29 16.15
C THR A 525 13.16 24.98 16.21
N PHE A 526 12.70 24.12 17.14
CA PHE A 526 11.33 23.57 17.11
C PHE A 526 10.43 24.09 18.23
N GLY A 527 10.96 24.88 19.17
CA GLY A 527 10.25 25.28 20.40
C GLY A 527 10.17 24.11 21.41
N LEU A 528 9.75 24.41 22.64
CA LEU A 528 9.65 23.42 23.73
C LEU A 528 8.44 22.49 23.55
N GLU A 529 7.31 23.03 23.12
CA GLU A 529 6.09 22.28 22.86
C GLU A 529 5.89 22.12 21.37
N ASN A 530 6.04 20.91 20.88
CA ASN A 530 5.91 20.57 19.47
C ASN A 530 5.52 19.10 19.30
N HIS A 531 5.23 18.67 18.08
CA HIS A 531 4.82 17.29 17.77
C HIS A 531 5.91 16.22 17.95
N LEU A 532 7.13 16.57 18.36
CA LEU A 532 8.18 15.62 18.72
C LEU A 532 8.24 15.37 20.25
N SER A 533 7.35 16.02 21.02
CA SER A 533 7.33 15.95 22.47
C SER A 533 6.34 14.91 22.97
N THR A 534 6.83 13.75 23.39
CA THR A 534 6.06 12.67 24.01
C THR A 534 6.05 12.76 25.52
N ARG A 535 5.10 12.13 26.21
CA ARG A 535 5.05 12.05 27.69
C ARG A 535 5.94 10.92 28.26
N PHE A 536 6.61 10.18 27.44
CA PHE A 536 7.51 9.08 27.74
C PHE A 536 8.80 9.24 26.93
N TRP A 537 9.82 8.47 27.23
CA TRP A 537 11.09 8.59 26.53
C TRP A 537 10.99 8.18 25.06
N THR A 538 11.47 9.03 24.17
CA THR A 538 11.63 8.76 22.74
C THR A 538 12.82 9.54 22.18
N ALA A 539 13.51 8.93 21.22
CA ALA A 539 14.49 9.58 20.36
C ALA A 539 13.87 9.76 18.97
N VAL A 540 13.91 10.98 18.42
CA VAL A 540 13.19 11.31 17.18
C VAL A 540 13.96 12.30 16.33
N LYS A 541 13.83 12.15 15.00
CA LYS A 541 14.42 13.04 14.01
C LYS A 541 13.43 13.31 12.87
N THR A 542 13.35 14.56 12.47
CA THR A 542 12.62 15.00 11.27
C THR A 542 13.57 15.15 10.09
N GLY A 543 13.02 15.02 8.90
CA GLY A 543 13.68 15.33 7.64
C GLY A 543 12.75 16.09 6.72
N THR A 544 13.31 17.02 5.96
CA THR A 544 12.63 17.72 4.87
C THR A 544 13.61 17.77 3.72
N SER A 545 13.21 17.26 2.54
CA SER A 545 14.05 17.34 1.35
C SER A 545 13.98 18.71 0.70
N LYS A 546 14.82 18.93 -0.31
CA LYS A 546 14.82 20.16 -1.08
C LYS A 546 13.42 20.43 -1.66
N ASP A 547 13.02 21.70 -1.64
CA ASP A 547 11.72 22.19 -2.12
C ASP A 547 10.50 21.56 -1.41
N MET A 548 10.67 21.03 -0.19
CA MET A 548 9.60 20.43 0.61
C MET A 548 8.88 19.26 -0.12
N ARG A 549 9.60 18.44 -0.89
CA ARG A 549 9.01 17.32 -1.64
C ARG A 549 8.75 16.11 -0.76
N ASP A 550 9.65 15.88 0.19
CA ASP A 550 9.60 14.74 1.11
C ASP A 550 9.68 15.22 2.55
N ASN A 551 8.71 14.83 3.36
CA ASN A 551 8.66 15.11 4.78
C ASN A 551 8.69 13.83 5.59
N TRP A 552 9.66 13.72 6.47
CA TRP A 552 9.91 12.56 7.29
C TRP A 552 9.80 12.88 8.78
N CYS A 553 9.29 11.91 9.53
CA CYS A 553 9.47 11.83 10.98
C CYS A 553 9.76 10.39 11.35
N VAL A 554 10.94 10.12 11.89
CA VAL A 554 11.34 8.79 12.32
C VAL A 554 11.86 8.87 13.74
N GLY A 555 11.39 7.97 14.59
CA GLY A 555 11.81 7.92 15.97
C GLY A 555 11.45 6.60 16.64
N TYR A 556 12.02 6.38 17.81
CA TYR A 556 11.88 5.14 18.54
C TYR A 556 11.74 5.37 20.04
N SER A 557 11.10 4.42 20.67
CA SER A 557 11.08 4.19 22.12
C SER A 557 12.00 3.01 22.46
N ASP A 558 11.99 2.57 23.69
CA ASP A 558 12.65 1.32 24.09
C ASP A 558 12.06 0.07 23.41
N THR A 559 10.80 0.14 22.95
CA THR A 559 10.05 -1.02 22.43
C THR A 559 9.77 -0.94 20.93
N TYR A 560 9.48 0.24 20.39
CA TYR A 560 9.02 0.42 19.01
C TYR A 560 9.82 1.46 18.24
N THR A 561 9.97 1.20 16.93
CA THR A 561 10.46 2.21 15.97
C THR A 561 9.32 2.52 14.99
N VAL A 562 9.05 3.80 14.79
CA VAL A 562 8.00 4.32 13.92
C VAL A 562 8.60 5.29 12.92
N GLY A 563 8.32 5.06 11.64
CA GLY A 563 8.65 6.00 10.56
C GLY A 563 7.41 6.43 9.80
N VAL A 564 7.33 7.72 9.50
CA VAL A 564 6.26 8.33 8.71
C VAL A 564 6.88 9.21 7.62
N TRP A 565 6.33 9.11 6.43
CA TRP A 565 6.59 10.00 5.30
C TRP A 565 5.27 10.63 4.83
N ILE A 566 5.32 11.92 4.49
CA ILE A 566 4.23 12.68 3.87
C ILE A 566 4.81 13.41 2.66
N GLY A 567 4.08 13.38 1.54
CA GLY A 567 4.52 14.02 0.30
C GLY A 567 3.60 13.74 -0.87
N ASN A 568 4.17 13.80 -2.08
CA ASN A 568 3.49 13.46 -3.31
C ASN A 568 4.29 12.40 -4.06
N PHE A 569 3.68 11.25 -4.40
CA PHE A 569 4.37 10.26 -5.23
C PHE A 569 4.68 10.76 -6.64
N SER A 570 3.98 11.80 -7.11
CA SER A 570 4.32 12.52 -8.34
C SER A 570 5.66 13.27 -8.28
N GLY A 571 6.18 13.54 -7.06
CA GLY A 571 7.38 14.36 -6.83
C GLY A 571 7.10 15.87 -6.84
N GLU A 572 5.85 16.30 -6.89
CA GLU A 572 5.49 17.72 -6.78
C GLU A 572 5.80 18.27 -5.38
N PRO A 573 6.27 19.52 -5.29
CA PRO A 573 6.56 20.16 -4.01
C PRO A 573 5.28 20.46 -3.22
N MET A 574 5.35 20.31 -1.90
CA MET A 574 4.30 20.73 -0.98
C MET A 574 4.44 22.23 -0.66
N ARG A 575 3.38 22.85 -0.11
CA ARG A 575 3.34 24.26 0.24
C ARG A 575 3.40 24.47 1.74
N ASN A 576 4.53 24.97 2.25
CA ASN A 576 4.74 25.25 3.69
C ASN A 576 4.53 24.02 4.61
N VAL A 577 4.83 22.82 4.11
CA VAL A 577 4.78 21.58 4.90
C VAL A 577 6.19 21.06 5.11
N THR A 578 6.54 20.85 6.36
CA THR A 578 7.86 20.36 6.79
C THR A 578 7.70 19.07 7.59
N GLY A 579 8.79 18.38 7.90
CA GLY A 579 8.73 17.16 8.71
C GLY A 579 8.02 17.35 10.06
N ILE A 580 8.10 18.57 10.66
CA ILE A 580 7.43 18.85 11.94
C ILE A 580 5.92 19.11 11.79
N THR A 581 5.47 19.67 10.67
CA THR A 581 4.05 20.00 10.44
C THR A 581 3.31 18.91 9.66
N GLY A 582 4.01 18.13 8.84
CA GLY A 582 3.44 17.05 8.04
C GLY A 582 3.51 15.68 8.75
N ALA A 583 4.71 15.11 8.86
CA ALA A 583 4.89 13.73 9.32
C ALA A 583 4.86 13.58 10.86
N ALA A 584 5.32 14.56 11.61
CA ALA A 584 5.44 14.46 13.08
C ALA A 584 4.10 14.32 13.82
N PRO A 585 2.99 14.99 13.44
CA PRO A 585 1.69 14.77 14.09
C PRO A 585 1.22 13.32 14.03
N VAL A 586 1.38 12.68 12.86
CA VAL A 586 1.04 11.26 12.65
C VAL A 586 1.94 10.37 13.49
N TRP A 587 3.24 10.62 13.46
CA TRP A 587 4.23 9.89 14.27
C TRP A 587 3.88 9.96 15.77
N LEU A 588 3.58 11.15 16.29
CA LEU A 588 3.20 11.36 17.69
C LEU A 588 1.91 10.60 18.04
N GLY A 589 0.90 10.64 17.18
CA GLY A 589 -0.34 9.89 17.36
C GLY A 589 -0.10 8.38 17.46
N ILE A 590 0.73 7.82 16.55
CA ILE A 590 1.09 6.39 16.55
C ILE A 590 1.87 6.03 17.82
N MET A 591 2.87 6.84 18.22
CA MET A 591 3.65 6.59 19.43
C MET A 591 2.76 6.62 20.68
N ASN A 592 1.86 7.57 20.78
CA ASN A 592 0.90 7.66 21.88
C ASN A 592 -0.07 6.46 21.89
N TYR A 593 -0.49 5.96 20.71
CA TYR A 593 -1.32 4.76 20.62
C TYR A 593 -0.58 3.52 21.14
N LEU A 594 0.66 3.34 20.75
CA LEU A 594 1.50 2.21 21.13
C LEU A 594 1.80 2.18 22.63
N HIS A 595 1.89 3.35 23.27
CA HIS A 595 2.25 3.48 24.70
C HIS A 595 1.05 3.78 25.63
N ARG A 596 -0.18 3.42 25.23
CA ARG A 596 -1.38 3.66 26.08
C ARG A 596 -1.38 2.91 27.40
N GLY A 597 -0.71 1.75 27.49
CA GLY A 597 -0.72 0.90 28.66
C GLY A 597 0.62 0.81 29.42
N PHE A 598 1.69 1.39 28.92
CA PHE A 598 3.01 1.34 29.53
C PHE A 598 3.89 2.51 29.11
N THR A 599 4.95 2.76 29.90
CA THR A 599 5.86 3.90 29.70
C THR A 599 7.20 3.41 29.18
N SER A 600 7.71 4.05 28.11
CA SER A 600 9.07 3.86 27.61
C SER A 600 10.09 4.47 28.56
N LYS A 601 11.21 3.79 28.71
CA LYS A 601 12.33 4.23 29.58
C LYS A 601 13.56 4.57 28.74
N PRO A 602 14.39 5.55 29.19
CA PRO A 602 15.67 5.83 28.54
C PRO A 602 16.60 4.62 28.60
N PRO A 603 17.44 4.42 27.58
CA PRO A 603 18.44 3.36 27.60
C PRO A 603 19.44 3.57 28.71
N GLN A 604 19.91 2.48 29.31
CA GLN A 604 20.98 2.55 30.31
C GLN A 604 22.32 2.79 29.61
N PRO A 605 23.22 3.61 30.21
CA PRO A 605 24.54 3.85 29.66
C PRO A 605 25.35 2.55 29.58
N PRO A 606 25.91 2.20 28.43
CA PRO A 606 26.74 1.02 28.30
C PRO A 606 28.11 1.18 29.03
N GLY A 607 28.77 0.10 29.37
CA GLY A 607 30.10 0.15 29.92
C GLY A 607 31.08 0.94 29.04
N GLY A 608 31.84 1.84 29.66
CA GLY A 608 32.74 2.77 28.96
C GLY A 608 32.09 4.06 28.47
N VAL A 609 30.88 4.37 28.99
CA VAL A 609 30.26 5.69 28.91
C VAL A 609 30.14 6.27 30.29
N GLN A 610 30.49 7.53 30.48
CA GLN A 610 30.45 8.25 31.75
C GLN A 610 29.89 9.66 31.58
N SER A 611 29.35 10.23 32.64
CA SER A 611 28.80 11.59 32.62
C SER A 611 29.74 12.56 33.33
N ALA A 612 29.81 13.80 32.85
CA ALA A 612 30.54 14.89 33.47
C ALA A 612 29.70 16.19 33.49
N GLN A 613 29.88 16.99 34.51
CA GLN A 613 29.31 18.35 34.57
C GLN A 613 30.14 19.28 33.69
N LEU A 614 29.48 20.07 32.87
CA LEU A 614 30.15 21.01 31.98
C LEU A 614 29.59 22.40 32.10
N THR A 615 30.52 23.35 31.91
CA THR A 615 30.23 24.77 31.62
C THR A 615 30.80 25.12 30.26
N PHE A 616 30.27 26.12 29.63
CA PHE A 616 30.73 26.59 28.32
C PHE A 616 31.31 28.00 28.48
N GLU A 617 32.45 28.23 27.84
CA GLU A 617 33.08 29.54 27.75
C GLU A 617 32.07 30.54 27.16
N ASP A 618 32.10 31.79 27.63
CA ASP A 618 31.18 32.88 27.28
C ASP A 618 29.69 32.54 27.42
N SER A 619 29.35 31.45 28.15
CA SER A 619 27.95 31.03 28.36
C SER A 619 27.18 30.78 27.04
N ILE A 620 27.84 30.33 25.98
CA ILE A 620 27.23 30.05 24.67
C ILE A 620 26.07 29.03 24.76
N GLU A 621 26.17 28.13 25.73
CA GLU A 621 25.11 27.21 26.12
C GLU A 621 25.01 27.10 27.65
N PRO A 622 23.85 26.76 28.22
CA PRO A 622 23.70 26.60 29.66
C PRO A 622 24.54 25.43 30.20
N PRO A 623 25.01 25.51 31.47
CA PRO A 623 25.68 24.40 32.13
C PRO A 623 24.78 23.12 32.13
N ARG A 624 25.40 21.95 31.93
CA ARG A 624 24.65 20.69 31.92
C ARG A 624 25.51 19.47 32.28
N THR A 625 24.86 18.40 32.63
CA THR A 625 25.49 17.08 32.67
C THR A 625 25.50 16.48 31.24
N GLU A 626 26.68 16.09 30.77
CA GLU A 626 26.85 15.51 29.43
C GLU A 626 27.45 14.11 29.52
N TRP A 627 27.13 13.24 28.54
CA TRP A 627 27.64 11.89 28.45
C TRP A 627 28.78 11.79 27.45
N PHE A 628 29.82 10.98 27.78
CA PHE A 628 31.03 10.82 27.00
C PHE A 628 31.43 9.35 26.88
N ILE A 629 32.10 9.00 25.80
CA ILE A 629 32.93 7.78 25.75
C ILE A 629 34.09 8.01 26.72
N ALA A 630 34.35 7.10 27.66
CA ALA A 630 35.39 7.26 28.67
C ALA A 630 36.74 7.66 28.08
N GLY A 631 37.34 8.69 28.62
CA GLY A 631 38.61 9.28 28.17
C GLY A 631 38.47 10.32 27.06
N THR A 632 37.24 10.75 26.73
CA THR A 632 37.00 11.88 25.78
C THR A 632 36.34 13.07 26.45
N GLU A 633 36.09 13.03 27.74
CA GLU A 633 35.51 14.12 28.52
C GLU A 633 36.46 15.30 28.65
N PRO A 634 35.99 16.54 28.47
CA PRO A 634 36.77 17.72 28.71
C PRO A 634 36.98 17.99 30.21
N ALA A 635 37.99 18.77 30.58
CA ALA A 635 38.34 19.10 31.97
C ALA A 635 37.36 20.10 32.64
N GLY A 636 36.05 19.95 32.47
CA GLY A 636 35.00 20.71 33.13
C GLY A 636 34.51 21.96 32.35
N MET A 637 35.37 22.70 31.68
CA MET A 637 35.00 23.84 30.83
C MET A 637 35.24 23.50 29.37
N VAL A 638 34.25 23.77 28.54
CA VAL A 638 34.36 23.64 27.07
C VAL A 638 34.82 25.00 26.52
N LEU A 639 36.00 24.99 25.94
CA LEU A 639 36.59 26.21 25.34
C LEU A 639 36.00 26.40 23.92
N VAL A 640 35.71 27.66 23.61
CA VAL A 640 35.29 28.07 22.26
C VAL A 640 36.55 28.46 21.49
N ASN A 641 37.01 27.56 20.62
CA ASN A 641 38.11 27.90 19.73
C ASN A 641 37.62 28.94 18.71
N ARG A 642 37.70 30.22 19.03
CA ARG A 642 37.41 31.31 18.12
C ARG A 642 38.52 31.36 17.09
N VAL A 643 38.43 30.55 16.07
CA VAL A 643 39.02 30.89 14.79
C VAL A 643 38.39 32.24 14.44
N HIS A 644 39.13 33.32 14.54
CA HIS A 644 38.65 34.64 14.10
C HIS A 644 38.27 34.50 12.63
N ALA A 645 37.01 34.22 12.35
CA ALA A 645 36.49 34.29 11.01
C ALA A 645 36.80 35.71 10.50
N LYS A 646 37.61 35.79 9.45
CA LYS A 646 37.87 37.08 8.84
C LYS A 646 36.53 37.70 8.50
N PRO A 647 36.28 38.95 8.89
CA PRO A 647 35.07 39.65 8.49
C PRO A 647 34.90 39.55 6.98
N ARG A 648 33.70 39.21 6.53
CA ARG A 648 33.39 38.99 5.11
C ARG A 648 32.08 39.67 4.73
N ILE A 649 32.04 40.30 3.58
CA ILE A 649 30.85 40.90 3.01
C ILE A 649 29.98 39.78 2.48
N THR A 650 28.75 39.65 3.00
CA THR A 650 27.81 38.58 2.61
C THR A 650 26.80 39.04 1.56
N TYR A 651 26.59 40.37 1.42
CA TYR A 651 25.80 40.96 0.35
C TYR A 651 26.16 42.43 0.12
N PRO A 652 26.34 42.87 -1.15
CA PRO A 652 26.43 42.07 -2.35
C PRO A 652 27.68 41.16 -2.33
N THR A 653 27.64 40.03 -3.03
CA THR A 653 28.82 39.18 -3.24
C THR A 653 29.62 39.65 -4.46
N GLN A 654 30.80 39.12 -4.62
CA GLN A 654 31.65 39.41 -5.79
C GLN A 654 30.87 39.20 -7.11
N GLU A 655 30.93 40.18 -8.01
CA GLU A 655 30.28 40.19 -9.33
C GLU A 655 28.73 40.18 -9.30
N THR A 656 28.11 40.49 -8.18
CA THR A 656 26.66 40.64 -8.10
C THR A 656 26.15 41.67 -9.10
N LEU A 657 25.13 41.33 -9.90
CA LEU A 657 24.40 42.23 -10.76
C LEU A 657 23.14 42.72 -10.04
N ILE A 658 23.03 44.02 -9.81
CA ILE A 658 21.87 44.65 -9.19
C ILE A 658 21.12 45.43 -10.29
N ALA A 659 19.86 45.14 -10.53
CA ALA A 659 19.03 45.92 -11.44
C ALA A 659 18.30 47.03 -10.70
N ILE A 660 18.33 48.24 -11.25
CA ILE A 660 17.49 49.37 -10.82
C ILE A 660 16.09 49.13 -11.40
N ASP A 661 15.08 49.07 -10.55
CA ASP A 661 13.69 48.97 -10.99
C ASP A 661 13.19 50.33 -11.49
N PRO A 662 12.86 50.51 -12.76
CA PRO A 662 12.40 51.78 -13.32
C PRO A 662 11.03 52.22 -12.79
N GLU A 663 10.23 51.28 -12.24
CA GLU A 663 8.91 51.58 -11.67
C GLU A 663 9.00 52.10 -10.22
N ILE A 664 10.13 51.93 -9.55
CA ILE A 664 10.35 52.42 -8.17
C ILE A 664 11.17 53.74 -8.21
N PRO A 665 10.71 54.83 -7.63
CA PRO A 665 11.52 56.06 -7.52
C PRO A 665 12.90 55.80 -6.92
N GLN A 666 13.97 56.28 -7.53
CA GLN A 666 15.36 55.99 -7.15
C GLN A 666 15.65 56.24 -5.66
N HIS A 667 15.05 57.28 -5.08
CA HIS A 667 15.25 57.62 -3.66
C HIS A 667 14.59 56.62 -2.69
N LEU A 668 13.70 55.76 -3.17
CA LEU A 668 13.05 54.68 -2.40
C LEU A 668 13.74 53.33 -2.54
N GLN A 669 14.56 53.14 -3.56
CA GLN A 669 15.32 51.90 -3.72
C GLN A 669 16.46 51.83 -2.71
N ARG A 670 16.61 50.68 -2.07
CA ARG A 670 17.65 50.43 -1.06
C ARG A 670 18.29 49.07 -1.31
N VAL A 671 19.60 49.04 -1.36
CA VAL A 671 20.43 47.82 -1.40
C VAL A 671 21.02 47.61 -0.03
N PRO A 672 20.74 46.53 0.68
CA PRO A 672 21.32 46.25 1.97
C PRO A 672 22.75 45.75 1.83
N PHE A 673 23.74 46.38 2.35
CA PHE A 673 25.08 45.85 2.52
C PHE A 673 25.14 45.07 3.81
N ARG A 674 25.63 43.82 3.76
CA ARG A 674 25.68 42.90 4.92
C ARG A 674 27.08 42.31 5.03
N PHE A 675 27.51 42.04 6.25
CA PHE A 675 28.77 41.30 6.49
C PHE A 675 28.64 40.43 7.75
N GLU A 676 29.57 39.51 7.94
CA GLU A 676 29.69 38.61 9.09
C GLU A 676 31.15 38.34 9.41
N PRO A 677 31.52 38.04 10.68
CA PRO A 677 30.75 38.18 11.91
C PRO A 677 30.76 39.62 12.45
N GLN A 678 29.72 39.97 13.20
CA GLN A 678 29.41 41.33 13.68
C GLN A 678 30.22 41.78 14.92
N SER A 679 31.31 41.16 15.27
CA SER A 679 31.94 41.28 16.61
C SER A 679 33.00 42.41 16.78
N ARG A 680 33.27 43.22 15.76
CA ARG A 680 34.26 44.30 15.83
C ARG A 680 33.76 45.63 15.26
N ARG A 681 34.33 46.74 15.70
CA ARG A 681 34.11 48.07 15.07
C ARG A 681 34.75 48.07 13.70
N PHE A 682 34.02 48.47 12.70
CA PHE A 682 34.50 48.56 11.30
C PHE A 682 33.80 49.70 10.60
N THR A 683 34.33 50.03 9.45
CA THR A 683 33.87 51.09 8.59
C THR A 683 33.50 50.51 7.22
N TRP A 684 32.33 50.86 6.73
CA TRP A 684 31.96 50.63 5.36
C TRP A 684 32.59 51.65 4.44
N THR A 685 33.23 51.21 3.37
CA THR A 685 33.74 52.07 2.30
C THR A 685 33.17 51.63 0.96
N LEU A 686 32.66 52.59 0.18
CA LEU A 686 32.20 52.38 -1.18
C LEU A 686 33.00 53.24 -2.15
N ASN A 687 33.65 52.62 -3.15
CA ASN A 687 34.56 53.33 -4.06
C ASN A 687 35.61 54.16 -3.31
N LYS A 688 36.15 53.59 -2.22
CA LYS A 688 37.11 54.22 -1.29
C LYS A 688 36.61 55.38 -0.43
N GLU A 689 35.30 55.73 -0.54
CA GLU A 689 34.69 56.74 0.33
C GLU A 689 34.02 56.05 1.51
N LYS A 690 34.16 56.59 2.70
CA LYS A 690 33.51 56.14 3.93
C LYS A 690 32.03 56.43 3.87
N ILE A 691 31.19 55.39 4.01
CA ILE A 691 29.72 55.49 3.91
C ILE A 691 29.00 55.21 5.24
N GLY A 692 29.64 54.51 6.17
CA GLY A 692 29.03 54.15 7.45
C GLY A 692 30.00 53.47 8.41
N THR A 693 29.62 53.39 9.69
CA THR A 693 30.38 52.67 10.73
C THR A 693 29.44 51.86 11.60
N ASN A 694 29.87 50.67 12.01
CA ASN A 694 29.21 49.82 13.03
C ASN A 694 27.77 49.30 12.74
N ASP A 695 27.19 49.54 11.58
CA ASP A 695 25.87 49.05 11.24
C ASP A 695 25.99 47.63 10.63
N SER A 696 25.31 46.69 11.21
CA SER A 696 25.27 45.31 10.70
C SER A 696 24.64 45.20 9.30
N VAL A 697 23.77 46.15 8.96
CA VAL A 697 23.16 46.33 7.65
C VAL A 697 23.21 47.80 7.29
N TYR A 698 23.90 48.12 6.22
CA TYR A 698 23.89 49.48 5.65
C TYR A 698 22.96 49.50 4.44
N LEU A 699 21.99 50.43 4.43
CA LEU A 699 21.02 50.58 3.33
C LEU A 699 21.50 51.65 2.34
N TRP A 700 22.05 51.25 1.23
CA TRP A 700 22.58 52.14 0.19
C TRP A 700 21.55 52.38 -0.92
N THR A 701 21.50 53.68 -1.41
CA THR A 701 20.69 54.00 -2.59
C THR A 701 21.49 53.67 -3.86
N PRO A 702 21.02 52.75 -4.73
CA PRO A 702 21.79 52.28 -5.86
C PRO A 702 22.04 53.42 -6.88
N LYS A 703 23.27 53.45 -7.37
CA LYS A 703 23.70 54.30 -8.49
C LYS A 703 24.23 53.40 -9.61
N GLN A 704 23.92 53.70 -10.85
CA GLN A 704 24.39 52.94 -12.00
C GLN A 704 25.90 52.97 -12.10
N GLY A 705 26.52 51.84 -12.36
CA GLY A 705 27.97 51.70 -12.54
C GLY A 705 28.56 50.51 -11.81
N VAL A 706 29.88 50.34 -11.94
CA VAL A 706 30.66 49.37 -11.17
C VAL A 706 31.06 49.96 -9.86
N HIS A 707 30.85 49.25 -8.77
CA HIS A 707 31.15 49.71 -7.41
C HIS A 707 32.04 48.72 -6.69
N GLU A 708 33.03 49.22 -5.95
CA GLU A 708 33.83 48.47 -5.01
C GLU A 708 33.38 48.76 -3.58
N LEU A 709 32.86 47.73 -2.90
CA LEU A 709 32.47 47.82 -1.49
C LEU A 709 33.51 47.10 -0.65
N ALA A 710 33.99 47.79 0.40
CA ALA A 710 34.94 47.19 1.33
C ALA A 710 34.56 47.49 2.80
N ILE A 711 35.02 46.63 3.69
CA ILE A 711 34.99 46.82 5.14
C ILE A 711 36.44 46.98 5.62
N THR A 712 36.66 48.01 6.46
CA THR A 712 37.96 48.27 7.03
C THR A 712 37.90 48.30 8.55
N ASP A 713 39.02 47.95 9.21
CA ASP A 713 39.16 48.08 10.66
C ASP A 713 39.35 49.54 11.13
N GLU A 714 39.57 49.73 12.41
CA GLU A 714 39.81 51.06 13.01
C GLU A 714 41.10 51.66 12.51
N ASP A 715 42.07 50.85 12.08
CA ASP A 715 43.39 51.28 11.58
C ASP A 715 43.38 51.52 10.05
N GLY A 716 42.23 51.30 9.40
CA GLY A 716 42.06 51.50 7.95
C GLY A 716 42.52 50.35 7.08
N HIS A 717 42.88 49.17 7.64
CA HIS A 717 43.21 47.98 6.85
C HIS A 717 41.96 47.37 6.30
N ILE A 718 41.97 46.99 5.01
CA ILE A 718 40.84 46.28 4.35
C ILE A 718 40.73 44.88 4.91
N LEU A 719 39.58 44.59 5.51
CA LEU A 719 39.23 43.25 6.03
C LEU A 719 38.65 42.35 4.95
N ASP A 720 37.80 42.92 4.10
CA ASP A 720 37.21 42.25 2.92
C ASP A 720 36.74 43.30 1.90
N SER A 721 36.72 42.89 0.61
CA SER A 721 36.19 43.75 -0.46
C SER A 721 35.53 42.95 -1.56
N VAL A 722 34.46 43.50 -2.14
CA VAL A 722 33.73 42.93 -3.26
C VAL A 722 33.44 43.97 -4.33
N THR A 723 33.46 43.57 -5.59
CA THR A 723 33.05 44.40 -6.71
C THR A 723 31.71 43.94 -7.25
N PHE A 724 30.79 44.86 -7.50
CA PHE A 724 29.45 44.58 -8.00
C PHE A 724 29.02 45.60 -9.07
N LEU A 725 28.06 45.22 -9.92
CA LEU A 725 27.56 46.06 -11.01
C LEU A 725 26.10 46.42 -10.77
N VAL A 726 25.77 47.71 -10.93
CA VAL A 726 24.39 48.24 -10.93
C VAL A 726 24.00 48.67 -12.33
N ARG A 727 22.93 48.13 -12.88
CA ARG A 727 22.38 48.45 -14.19
C ARG A 727 20.99 49.01 -14.12
#